data_117e33ac2d59a4840d17587bba73ca18
#
_entry.id   117e33ac2d59a4840d17587bba73ca18
#
_cell.length_a   1.000
_cell.length_b   1.000
_cell.length_c   1.000
_cell.angle_alpha   90.00
_cell.angle_beta   90.00
_cell.angle_gamma   90.00
#
_symmetry.space_group_name_H-M   'P 1'
#
loop_
_entity.id
_entity.type
_entity.pdbx_description
1 polymer ?
#
loop_
_entity_poly.entity_id
_entity_poly.type
_entity_poly.pdbx_seq_one_letter_code
_entity_poly.pdbx_strand_id
1 'polypeptide(L)'
;MDSSQTLDLVRVAVPVPLRRHFDYLSPLPLPEPGCRVEIPFGPQTLVGLVVDHPTESQVPRAKLKPLKRVLDTAPVLGPDILALMAWSAGYYQHPLGEVLPHALPVLVRKGEPAAYRELEFWFATEAGMAIDLNELKQAAKQQQALALLRKGPQTPSALKQEEIQSAALTALEKKGLLEKRSLEPSHDGDWATHFDAGEGLRLNGEQALAVAAVTSQSDKFGAFLLDGITGSGKTEVYLSILEPLLRAGKQALVMVPEIGLTPQTINRFRRRFKVPVVAMNSAMNDRERLDAWLACRDGGAAILIGTRSAVFTPFKNLGIIIIDEEHDGSFKQQDGFRYHARDLAVMRAHRAGIPILLGSATPSLETLHNARTGKYHHLSLTRRAGNAQTARQVILDIKSVRLQAGLSPQLEQLMAEHLVAGNQVMLFLNRRGYAPSLICHQCGWSAACERCDAWYTWHQAGRRLHCHHCDSVRPLPHSCPECGSKELIGSGVGTEQLEQLLTTVFPQYPVVRIDRDNTRRKGELETHLGDIKAGKYKILIGTQMLAKGHHFPDVTLVGLLDVDGALFSADFRAAEKLAQLYTQVAGRAGRASKPGLVVLQSHHPEHALLQDLTQNGYGHFADTALKERRLLGLPPFSYQGLFRAEANGRDEVQLFLARLADTLRSARYPQVQVLGPISGFMERKAGKFRMQLLVQGPNRAPLAQLLDWAVKELDGWPETKKVRWGLDIDPTELN
;
A
#
# COMPACT_ATOMS: atom_id res chain seq x y z
N MET A 1 -12.15 -15.81 52.57
CA MET A 1 -11.50 -15.81 51.26
C MET A 1 -11.74 -17.17 50.65
N ASP A 2 -12.87 -17.27 50.05
CA ASP A 2 -13.38 -18.53 49.53
C ASP A 2 -13.62 -18.30 48.05
N SER A 3 -13.03 -19.12 47.22
CA SER A 3 -13.63 -19.55 45.96
C SER A 3 -12.60 -20.38 45.21
N SER A 4 -12.81 -21.67 45.28
CA SER A 4 -12.33 -22.62 44.27
C SER A 4 -12.95 -22.29 42.91
N GLN A 5 -12.53 -21.14 42.32
CA GLN A 5 -12.87 -20.85 40.92
C GLN A 5 -12.26 -21.97 40.07
N THR A 6 -13.09 -22.73 39.41
CA THR A 6 -12.66 -23.72 38.45
C THR A 6 -11.95 -22.96 37.31
N LEU A 7 -10.62 -23.14 37.19
CA LEU A 7 -9.81 -22.57 36.14
C LEU A 7 -9.74 -23.56 34.99
N ASP A 8 -9.91 -23.07 33.76
CA ASP A 8 -9.79 -23.89 32.55
C ASP A 8 -8.80 -23.28 31.56
N LEU A 9 -8.49 -23.98 30.47
CA LEU A 9 -7.44 -23.65 29.55
C LEU A 9 -7.89 -22.61 28.48
N VAL A 10 -7.08 -21.59 28.28
CA VAL A 10 -7.20 -20.68 27.14
C VAL A 10 -5.88 -20.59 26.39
N ARG A 11 -5.94 -20.65 25.08
CA ARG A 11 -4.80 -20.43 24.20
C ARG A 11 -4.74 -18.99 23.74
N VAL A 12 -3.59 -18.35 23.96
CA VAL A 12 -3.41 -16.92 23.71
C VAL A 12 -2.29 -16.69 22.70
N ALA A 13 -2.58 -15.92 21.67
CA ALA A 13 -1.56 -15.37 20.79
C ALA A 13 -0.92 -14.15 21.45
N VAL A 14 0.37 -14.26 21.72
CA VAL A 14 1.18 -13.23 22.40
C VAL A 14 1.99 -12.46 21.38
N PRO A 15 2.08 -11.11 21.43
CA PRO A 15 2.79 -10.28 20.45
C PRO A 15 4.32 -10.39 20.62
N VAL A 16 4.86 -11.56 20.37
CA VAL A 16 6.30 -11.90 20.45
C VAL A 16 6.70 -12.71 19.21
N PRO A 17 7.98 -12.64 18.78
CA PRO A 17 8.46 -13.34 17.58
C PRO A 17 8.69 -14.83 17.83
N LEU A 18 7.77 -15.48 18.49
CA LEU A 18 7.84 -16.90 18.82
C LEU A 18 6.71 -17.67 18.11
N ARG A 19 7.07 -18.78 17.47
CA ARG A 19 6.16 -19.60 16.64
C ARG A 19 5.43 -20.67 17.42
N ARG A 20 5.30 -20.55 18.73
CA ARG A 20 4.59 -21.48 19.60
C ARG A 20 3.34 -20.86 20.18
N HIS A 21 2.40 -21.71 20.55
CA HIS A 21 1.21 -21.31 21.30
C HIS A 21 1.54 -21.12 22.79
N PHE A 22 0.77 -20.27 23.45
CA PHE A 22 0.87 -20.00 24.88
C PHE A 22 -0.46 -20.27 25.54
N ASP A 23 -0.48 -21.28 26.41
CA ASP A 23 -1.67 -21.68 27.15
C ASP A 23 -1.62 -21.07 28.55
N TYR A 24 -2.77 -20.58 29.02
CA TYR A 24 -2.96 -19.95 30.31
C TYR A 24 -4.19 -20.53 30.99
N LEU A 25 -4.31 -20.31 32.30
CA LEU A 25 -5.49 -20.63 33.08
C LEU A 25 -6.42 -19.43 33.18
N SER A 26 -7.71 -19.63 32.94
CA SER A 26 -8.75 -18.61 33.04
C SER A 26 -9.88 -19.03 33.91
N PRO A 27 -10.49 -18.15 34.73
CA PRO A 27 -11.74 -18.42 35.39
C PRO A 27 -12.88 -18.62 34.39
N LEU A 28 -13.91 -19.34 34.82
CA LEU A 28 -15.15 -19.50 34.05
C LEU A 28 -16.10 -18.30 34.26
N PRO A 29 -16.88 -17.90 33.25
CA PRO A 29 -16.85 -18.42 31.87
C PRO A 29 -15.58 -18.03 31.13
N LEU A 30 -15.09 -18.89 30.24
CA LEU A 30 -13.90 -18.61 29.42
C LEU A 30 -14.16 -17.43 28.47
N PRO A 31 -13.19 -16.50 28.31
CA PRO A 31 -13.28 -15.45 27.31
C PRO A 31 -13.25 -16.05 25.89
N GLU A 32 -14.20 -15.69 25.04
CA GLU A 32 -14.31 -16.21 23.69
C GLU A 32 -13.08 -15.89 22.83
N PRO A 33 -12.76 -16.73 21.81
CA PRO A 33 -11.76 -16.40 20.81
C PRO A 33 -12.06 -15.02 20.17
N GLY A 34 -11.02 -14.17 20.12
CA GLY A 34 -11.15 -12.77 19.69
C GLY A 34 -11.22 -11.76 20.84
N CYS A 35 -11.38 -12.20 22.11
CA CYS A 35 -11.24 -11.36 23.28
C CYS A 35 -9.77 -11.10 23.62
N ARG A 36 -9.47 -9.90 24.10
CA ARG A 36 -8.14 -9.54 24.60
C ARG A 36 -8.01 -9.87 26.07
N VAL A 37 -6.81 -10.29 26.44
CA VAL A 37 -6.49 -10.64 27.82
C VAL A 37 -5.13 -10.06 28.22
N GLU A 38 -4.99 -9.65 29.47
CA GLU A 38 -3.70 -9.33 30.06
C GLU A 38 -3.08 -10.61 30.64
N ILE A 39 -1.84 -10.88 30.21
CA ILE A 39 -1.11 -12.09 30.57
C ILE A 39 0.23 -11.76 31.20
N PRO A 40 0.70 -12.57 32.16
CA PRO A 40 2.08 -12.50 32.66
C PRO A 40 3.02 -13.15 31.63
N PHE A 41 4.00 -12.41 31.13
CA PHE A 41 5.02 -12.90 30.21
C PHE A 41 6.42 -12.49 30.66
N GLY A 42 7.17 -13.43 31.26
CA GLY A 42 8.42 -13.12 31.94
C GLY A 42 8.17 -12.11 33.07
N PRO A 43 8.94 -11.00 33.11
CA PRO A 43 8.76 -9.91 34.06
C PRO A 43 7.68 -8.91 33.63
N GLN A 44 7.16 -9.01 32.41
CA GLN A 44 6.23 -8.05 31.82
C GLN A 44 4.79 -8.53 31.88
N THR A 45 3.85 -7.60 31.72
CA THR A 45 2.46 -7.85 31.39
C THR A 45 2.22 -7.47 29.94
N LEU A 46 1.69 -8.39 29.15
CA LEU A 46 1.37 -8.16 27.74
C LEU A 46 -0.14 -8.30 27.51
N VAL A 47 -0.63 -7.62 26.49
CA VAL A 47 -1.97 -7.85 25.98
C VAL A 47 -1.90 -8.90 24.88
N GLY A 48 -2.54 -10.03 25.10
CA GLY A 48 -2.69 -11.10 24.12
C GLY A 48 -4.13 -11.21 23.62
N LEU A 49 -4.33 -12.02 22.61
CA LEU A 49 -5.64 -12.33 22.04
C LEU A 49 -5.95 -13.81 22.22
N VAL A 50 -7.11 -14.13 22.78
CA VAL A 50 -7.59 -15.52 22.86
C VAL A 50 -7.86 -16.04 21.45
N VAL A 51 -7.33 -17.21 21.13
CA VAL A 51 -7.46 -17.83 19.80
C VAL A 51 -8.14 -19.18 19.83
N ASP A 52 -8.12 -19.87 20.98
CA ASP A 52 -8.67 -21.22 21.10
C ASP A 52 -8.87 -21.60 22.58
N HIS A 53 -9.70 -22.64 22.81
CA HIS A 53 -9.90 -23.30 24.09
C HIS A 53 -9.42 -24.76 23.97
N PRO A 54 -8.12 -25.03 24.21
CA PRO A 54 -7.59 -26.38 24.10
C PRO A 54 -8.05 -27.25 25.27
N THR A 55 -8.33 -28.52 25.02
CA THR A 55 -8.62 -29.48 26.05
C THR A 55 -7.38 -29.92 26.83
N GLU A 56 -6.22 -29.85 26.19
CA GLU A 56 -4.93 -30.24 26.76
C GLU A 56 -3.85 -29.21 26.40
N SER A 57 -2.85 -29.09 27.26
CA SER A 57 -1.67 -28.25 27.03
C SER A 57 -0.38 -29.09 27.02
N GLN A 58 0.56 -28.68 26.18
CA GLN A 58 1.91 -29.28 26.18
C GLN A 58 2.71 -28.90 27.45
N VAL A 59 2.23 -27.92 28.22
CA VAL A 59 2.84 -27.46 29.46
C VAL A 59 2.08 -28.12 30.64
N PRO A 60 2.80 -28.75 31.60
CA PRO A 60 2.15 -29.32 32.79
C PRO A 60 1.29 -28.23 33.49
N ARG A 61 0.07 -28.61 33.90
CA ARG A 61 -0.92 -27.69 34.49
C ARG A 61 -0.36 -26.88 35.68
N ALA A 62 0.49 -27.48 36.49
CA ALA A 62 1.15 -26.80 37.62
C ALA A 62 2.12 -25.68 37.23
N LYS A 63 2.56 -25.61 35.97
CA LYS A 63 3.44 -24.59 35.44
C LYS A 63 2.69 -23.51 34.64
N LEU A 64 1.41 -23.73 34.37
CA LEU A 64 0.57 -22.75 33.68
C LEU A 64 0.27 -21.58 34.60
N LYS A 65 0.33 -20.37 34.05
CA LYS A 65 0.03 -19.16 34.80
C LYS A 65 -1.42 -18.72 34.54
N PRO A 66 -2.11 -18.16 35.54
CA PRO A 66 -3.44 -17.58 35.33
C PRO A 66 -3.34 -16.30 34.50
N LEU A 67 -4.42 -15.97 33.77
CA LEU A 67 -4.63 -14.65 33.20
C LEU A 67 -4.63 -13.60 34.32
N LYS A 68 -4.14 -12.41 34.04
CA LYS A 68 -4.26 -11.28 34.98
C LYS A 68 -5.64 -10.64 34.92
N ARG A 69 -6.14 -10.43 33.72
CA ARG A 69 -7.44 -9.76 33.49
C ARG A 69 -7.98 -10.10 32.09
N VAL A 70 -9.27 -10.29 31.96
CA VAL A 70 -10.01 -10.28 30.70
C VAL A 70 -10.38 -8.84 30.40
N LEU A 71 -10.05 -8.33 29.21
CA LEU A 71 -10.26 -6.92 28.84
C LEU A 71 -11.61 -6.69 28.17
N ASP A 72 -12.16 -7.70 27.51
CA ASP A 72 -13.35 -7.58 26.69
C ASP A 72 -14.43 -8.57 27.14
N THR A 73 -15.68 -8.08 27.18
CA THR A 73 -16.87 -8.92 27.47
C THR A 73 -17.39 -9.67 26.24
N ALA A 74 -16.97 -9.25 25.04
CA ALA A 74 -17.29 -9.84 23.76
C ALA A 74 -16.08 -9.75 22.82
N PRO A 75 -15.95 -10.63 21.80
CA PRO A 75 -14.82 -10.62 20.88
C PRO A 75 -14.65 -9.27 20.17
N VAL A 76 -13.45 -8.69 20.21
CA VAL A 76 -13.09 -7.47 19.45
C VAL A 76 -12.79 -7.80 17.99
N LEU A 77 -12.39 -9.03 17.70
CA LEU A 77 -12.22 -9.57 16.34
C LEU A 77 -13.16 -10.76 16.14
N GLY A 78 -13.95 -10.70 15.08
CA GLY A 78 -14.81 -11.81 14.66
C GLY A 78 -14.03 -13.02 14.14
N PRO A 79 -14.70 -14.17 14.04
CA PRO A 79 -14.09 -15.42 13.59
C PRO A 79 -13.55 -15.37 12.15
N ASP A 80 -14.15 -14.54 11.28
CA ASP A 80 -13.73 -14.29 9.91
C ASP A 80 -12.31 -13.68 9.84
N ILE A 81 -12.06 -12.64 10.65
CA ILE A 81 -10.75 -11.98 10.74
C ILE A 81 -9.74 -12.89 11.43
N LEU A 82 -10.12 -13.58 12.51
CA LEU A 82 -9.23 -14.54 13.17
C LEU A 82 -8.77 -15.64 12.20
N ALA A 83 -9.69 -16.20 11.42
CA ALA A 83 -9.38 -17.23 10.44
C ALA A 83 -8.51 -16.69 9.28
N LEU A 84 -8.73 -15.45 8.83
CA LEU A 84 -7.88 -14.79 7.84
C LEU A 84 -6.46 -14.60 8.37
N MET A 85 -6.31 -14.14 9.62
CA MET A 85 -5.01 -13.90 10.24
C MET A 85 -4.25 -15.20 10.51
N ALA A 86 -4.94 -16.25 10.95
CA ALA A 86 -4.34 -17.58 11.13
C ALA A 86 -3.84 -18.17 9.79
N TRP A 87 -4.65 -18.05 8.74
CA TRP A 87 -4.22 -18.42 7.39
C TRP A 87 -3.02 -17.61 6.93
N SER A 88 -3.02 -16.30 7.19
CA SER A 88 -1.92 -15.41 6.82
C SER A 88 -0.62 -15.77 7.53
N ALA A 89 -0.68 -16.10 8.81
CA ALA A 89 0.47 -16.56 9.59
C ALA A 89 1.09 -17.82 8.97
N GLY A 90 0.27 -18.81 8.61
CA GLY A 90 0.72 -20.03 7.94
C GLY A 90 1.27 -19.77 6.53
N TYR A 91 0.56 -18.96 5.73
CA TYR A 91 0.97 -18.67 4.36
C TYR A 91 2.31 -17.93 4.27
N TYR A 92 2.47 -16.88 5.08
CA TYR A 92 3.68 -16.05 5.10
C TYR A 92 4.75 -16.55 6.06
N GLN A 93 4.53 -17.72 6.67
CA GLN A 93 5.47 -18.31 7.62
C GLN A 93 5.87 -17.31 8.72
N HIS A 94 4.89 -16.62 9.32
CA HIS A 94 5.11 -15.58 10.32
C HIS A 94 4.44 -15.93 11.66
N PRO A 95 5.04 -15.59 12.82
CA PRO A 95 4.43 -15.89 14.12
C PRO A 95 3.03 -15.29 14.27
N LEU A 96 2.04 -16.10 14.66
CA LEU A 96 0.65 -15.65 14.79
C LEU A 96 0.50 -14.46 15.75
N GLY A 97 1.28 -14.46 16.85
CA GLY A 97 1.28 -13.36 17.80
C GLY A 97 1.74 -12.02 17.25
N GLU A 98 2.57 -12.03 16.19
CA GLU A 98 2.96 -10.80 15.49
C GLU A 98 1.99 -10.44 14.36
N VAL A 99 1.24 -11.42 13.84
CA VAL A 99 0.25 -11.20 12.76
C VAL A 99 -1.03 -10.57 13.30
N LEU A 100 -1.61 -11.12 14.35
CA LEU A 100 -2.89 -10.69 14.92
C LEU A 100 -2.95 -9.18 15.29
N PRO A 101 -1.89 -8.56 15.85
CA PRO A 101 -1.89 -7.14 16.15
C PRO A 101 -2.15 -6.23 14.93
N HIS A 102 -1.92 -6.71 13.70
CA HIS A 102 -2.20 -5.91 12.50
C HIS A 102 -3.70 -5.67 12.26
N ALA A 103 -4.56 -6.50 12.82
CA ALA A 103 -6.02 -6.31 12.75
C ALA A 103 -6.56 -5.33 13.80
N LEU A 104 -5.75 -4.94 14.78
CA LEU A 104 -6.16 -4.10 15.91
C LEU A 104 -5.55 -2.68 15.81
N PRO A 105 -6.31 -1.62 16.08
CA PRO A 105 -5.78 -0.28 16.30
C PRO A 105 -4.77 -0.22 17.45
N VAL A 106 -3.84 0.73 17.41
CA VAL A 106 -2.76 0.87 18.40
C VAL A 106 -3.30 0.97 19.84
N LEU A 107 -4.37 1.77 20.08
CA LEU A 107 -4.98 1.93 21.39
C LEU A 107 -5.53 0.60 21.91
N VAL A 108 -6.22 -0.15 21.06
CA VAL A 108 -6.76 -1.46 21.39
C VAL A 108 -5.64 -2.46 21.72
N ARG A 109 -4.53 -2.44 20.99
CA ARG A 109 -3.34 -3.26 21.30
C ARG A 109 -2.72 -2.92 22.65
N LYS A 110 -2.82 -1.67 23.10
CA LYS A 110 -2.31 -1.20 24.40
C LYS A 110 -3.25 -1.54 25.57
N GLY A 111 -4.39 -2.16 25.31
CA GLY A 111 -5.36 -2.55 26.33
C GLY A 111 -6.46 -1.52 26.58
N GLU A 112 -6.51 -0.42 25.82
CA GLU A 112 -7.62 0.53 25.93
C GLU A 112 -8.92 -0.09 25.41
N PRO A 113 -10.09 0.36 25.91
CA PRO A 113 -11.38 -0.15 25.45
C PRO A 113 -11.57 0.00 23.93
N ALA A 114 -12.10 -1.05 23.28
CA ALA A 114 -12.53 -1.00 21.90
C ALA A 114 -13.92 -0.34 21.78
N ALA A 115 -14.03 0.88 22.27
CA ALA A 115 -15.26 1.65 22.37
C ALA A 115 -15.07 3.08 21.84
N TYR A 116 -16.15 3.69 21.42
CA TYR A 116 -16.15 5.10 21.07
C TYR A 116 -15.86 5.95 22.29
N ARG A 117 -15.28 7.12 22.06
CA ARG A 117 -15.18 8.11 23.14
C ARG A 117 -16.56 8.71 23.33
N GLU A 118 -17.02 8.72 24.57
CA GLU A 118 -18.17 9.53 24.92
C GLU A 118 -17.93 10.97 24.49
N LEU A 119 -18.86 11.52 23.74
CA LEU A 119 -18.84 12.91 23.35
C LEU A 119 -19.77 13.69 24.32
N GLU A 120 -19.24 14.78 24.83
CA GLU A 120 -20.05 15.70 25.60
C GLU A 120 -20.96 16.49 24.66
N PHE A 121 -22.24 16.46 24.94
CA PHE A 121 -23.26 17.25 24.27
C PHE A 121 -23.92 18.22 25.25
N TRP A 122 -24.25 19.37 24.75
CA TRP A 122 -25.09 20.32 25.41
C TRP A 122 -26.54 20.12 24.98
N PHE A 123 -27.46 20.07 25.96
CA PHE A 123 -28.89 19.91 25.76
C PHE A 123 -29.62 21.11 26.36
N ALA A 124 -30.69 21.56 25.71
CA ALA A 124 -31.65 22.42 26.32
C ALA A 124 -32.50 21.61 27.33
N THR A 125 -32.57 22.06 28.58
CA THR A 125 -33.46 21.46 29.59
C THR A 125 -34.92 21.78 29.27
N GLU A 126 -35.89 21.19 30.00
CA GLU A 126 -37.31 21.57 29.88
C GLU A 126 -37.50 23.07 30.15
N ALA A 127 -36.84 23.63 31.15
CA ALA A 127 -36.83 25.05 31.41
C ALA A 127 -36.22 25.86 30.26
N GLY A 128 -35.11 25.34 29.67
CA GLY A 128 -34.48 25.92 28.48
C GLY A 128 -35.35 25.86 27.23
N MET A 129 -36.21 24.88 27.08
CA MET A 129 -37.19 24.78 25.99
C MET A 129 -38.36 25.73 26.18
N ALA A 130 -38.77 25.98 27.43
CA ALA A 130 -39.97 26.77 27.77
C ALA A 130 -39.72 28.29 27.90
N ILE A 131 -38.53 28.74 28.27
CA ILE A 131 -38.22 30.17 28.53
C ILE A 131 -38.42 31.02 27.28
N ASP A 132 -38.95 32.26 27.43
CA ASP A 132 -38.95 33.19 26.27
C ASP A 132 -37.52 33.66 25.95
N LEU A 133 -37.08 33.46 24.69
CA LEU A 133 -35.75 33.91 24.24
C LEU A 133 -35.54 35.42 24.39
N ASN A 134 -36.63 36.21 24.50
CA ASN A 134 -36.59 37.63 24.75
C ASN A 134 -36.08 37.99 26.16
N GLU A 135 -36.17 37.10 27.13
CA GLU A 135 -35.59 37.27 28.44
C GLU A 135 -34.05 37.29 28.43
N LEU A 136 -33.47 36.80 27.39
CA LEU A 136 -32.01 36.77 27.16
C LEU A 136 -31.51 37.87 26.23
N LYS A 137 -32.32 38.89 25.88
CA LYS A 137 -31.98 39.97 24.92
C LYS A 137 -30.68 40.70 25.26
N GLN A 138 -30.35 40.85 26.55
CA GLN A 138 -29.11 41.52 27.01
C GLN A 138 -27.88 40.61 26.86
N ALA A 139 -28.03 39.33 26.54
CA ALA A 139 -26.97 38.34 26.39
C ALA A 139 -27.09 37.61 25.05
N ALA A 140 -26.87 38.32 23.95
CA ALA A 140 -27.10 37.84 22.60
C ALA A 140 -26.45 36.47 22.27
N LYS A 141 -25.26 36.19 22.82
CA LYS A 141 -24.59 34.88 22.63
C LYS A 141 -25.28 33.75 23.43
N GLN A 142 -25.87 34.04 24.61
CA GLN A 142 -26.69 33.05 25.33
C GLN A 142 -27.99 32.76 24.59
N GLN A 143 -28.64 33.81 24.08
CA GLN A 143 -29.86 33.68 23.28
C GLN A 143 -29.60 32.83 22.02
N GLN A 144 -28.50 33.11 21.29
CA GLN A 144 -28.08 32.36 20.11
C GLN A 144 -27.81 30.89 20.47
N ALA A 145 -27.06 30.62 21.54
CA ALA A 145 -26.76 29.28 22.00
C ALA A 145 -28.02 28.48 22.33
N LEU A 146 -28.94 29.07 23.09
CA LEU A 146 -30.19 28.41 23.48
C LEU A 146 -31.09 28.16 22.27
N ALA A 147 -31.20 29.12 21.36
CA ALA A 147 -31.96 28.98 20.13
C ALA A 147 -31.43 27.83 19.24
N LEU A 148 -30.10 27.66 19.18
CA LEU A 148 -29.48 26.55 18.44
C LEU A 148 -29.75 25.22 19.14
N LEU A 149 -29.57 25.13 20.46
CA LEU A 149 -29.72 23.91 21.24
C LEU A 149 -31.19 23.45 21.37
N ARG A 150 -32.15 24.33 21.17
CA ARG A 150 -33.57 23.97 21.02
C ARG A 150 -33.87 23.20 19.74
N LYS A 151 -33.02 23.33 18.69
CA LYS A 151 -33.15 22.57 17.43
C LYS A 151 -32.57 21.18 17.57
N GLY A 152 -31.74 20.93 18.56
CA GLY A 152 -31.12 19.66 18.85
C GLY A 152 -29.81 19.80 19.64
N PRO A 153 -29.35 18.71 20.26
CA PRO A 153 -28.11 18.70 21.03
C PRO A 153 -26.90 18.99 20.14
N GLN A 154 -25.90 19.69 20.70
CA GLN A 154 -24.68 20.06 19.97
C GLN A 154 -23.44 19.76 20.80
N THR A 155 -22.33 19.39 20.11
CA THR A 155 -21.04 19.25 20.76
C THR A 155 -20.38 20.61 21.04
N PRO A 156 -19.46 20.72 22.02
CA PRO A 156 -18.71 21.95 22.27
C PRO A 156 -17.95 22.46 21.04
N SER A 157 -17.46 21.54 20.19
CA SER A 157 -16.77 21.89 18.96
C SER A 157 -17.69 22.48 17.90
N ALA A 158 -18.90 21.95 17.72
CA ALA A 158 -19.90 22.49 16.81
C ALA A 158 -20.36 23.89 17.26
N LEU A 159 -20.60 24.08 18.56
CA LEU A 159 -20.97 25.37 19.12
C LEU A 159 -19.85 26.42 18.95
N LYS A 160 -18.58 26.00 19.03
CA LYS A 160 -17.43 26.89 18.78
C LYS A 160 -17.34 27.33 17.29
N GLN A 161 -17.73 26.50 16.36
CA GLN A 161 -17.80 26.85 14.92
C GLN A 161 -18.89 27.92 14.66
N GLU A 162 -19.98 27.92 15.47
CA GLU A 162 -21.03 28.92 15.45
C GLU A 162 -20.66 30.15 16.31
N GLU A 163 -19.39 30.35 16.65
CA GLU A 163 -18.85 31.44 17.49
C GLU A 163 -19.47 31.53 18.90
N ILE A 164 -20.00 30.43 19.44
CA ILE A 164 -20.53 30.35 20.79
C ILE A 164 -19.39 29.94 21.72
N GLN A 165 -19.06 30.85 22.65
CA GLN A 165 -18.00 30.62 23.63
C GLN A 165 -18.51 29.80 24.82
N SER A 166 -17.60 29.04 25.45
CA SER A 166 -17.91 28.21 26.64
C SER A 166 -18.50 28.99 27.81
N ALA A 167 -18.11 30.27 27.97
CA ALA A 167 -18.66 31.14 28.99
C ALA A 167 -20.19 31.33 28.87
N ALA A 168 -20.73 31.45 27.68
CA ALA A 168 -22.16 31.57 27.42
C ALA A 168 -22.91 30.27 27.81
N LEU A 169 -22.31 29.12 27.49
CA LEU A 169 -22.88 27.80 27.82
C LEU A 169 -22.91 27.56 29.35
N THR A 170 -21.77 27.81 30.01
CA THR A 170 -21.68 27.69 31.48
C THR A 170 -22.64 28.64 32.19
N ALA A 171 -22.88 29.85 31.66
CA ALA A 171 -23.85 30.79 32.21
C ALA A 171 -25.30 30.30 32.09
N LEU A 172 -25.63 29.66 30.96
CA LEU A 172 -26.95 29.03 30.74
C LEU A 172 -27.15 27.78 31.61
N GLU A 173 -26.10 26.99 31.80
CA GLU A 173 -26.10 25.84 32.70
C GLU A 173 -26.36 26.24 34.13
N LYS A 174 -25.67 27.29 34.63
CA LYS A 174 -25.94 27.87 35.99
C LYS A 174 -27.34 28.37 36.14
N LYS A 175 -28.02 28.79 35.08
CA LYS A 175 -29.43 29.18 35.07
C LYS A 175 -30.38 27.98 34.98
N GLY A 176 -29.87 26.76 34.88
CA GLY A 176 -30.66 25.55 34.72
C GLY A 176 -31.31 25.42 33.33
N LEU A 177 -30.90 26.24 32.34
CA LEU A 177 -31.47 26.24 30.99
C LEU A 177 -30.76 25.27 30.03
N LEU A 178 -29.54 24.86 30.36
CA LEU A 178 -28.75 23.84 29.64
C LEU A 178 -28.25 22.81 30.64
N GLU A 179 -28.04 21.63 30.13
CA GLU A 179 -27.33 20.56 30.81
C GLU A 179 -26.30 19.91 29.86
N LYS A 180 -25.26 19.36 30.47
CA LYS A 180 -24.21 18.65 29.76
C LYS A 180 -24.40 17.14 29.97
N ARG A 181 -24.48 16.38 28.93
CA ARG A 181 -24.55 14.91 28.97
C ARG A 181 -23.47 14.30 28.11
N SER A 182 -22.82 13.27 28.61
CA SER A 182 -21.96 12.40 27.79
C SER A 182 -22.85 11.37 27.10
N LEU A 183 -22.72 11.31 25.78
CA LEU A 183 -23.37 10.28 24.97
C LEU A 183 -22.32 9.56 24.16
N GLU A 184 -22.44 8.26 24.08
CA GLU A 184 -21.75 7.54 22.99
C GLU A 184 -22.34 7.99 21.65
N PRO A 185 -21.50 8.28 20.65
CA PRO A 185 -21.99 8.54 19.29
C PRO A 185 -22.80 7.33 18.84
N SER A 186 -24.08 7.51 18.54
CA SER A 186 -24.86 6.45 17.91
C SER A 186 -24.35 6.27 16.48
N HIS A 187 -23.63 5.20 16.25
CA HIS A 187 -23.25 4.74 14.93
C HIS A 187 -24.17 3.60 14.49
N ASP A 188 -25.48 3.73 14.75
CA ASP A 188 -26.45 2.81 14.25
C ASP A 188 -26.36 2.80 12.72
N GLY A 189 -26.11 1.64 12.16
CA GLY A 189 -25.93 1.44 10.72
C GLY A 189 -27.16 1.68 9.86
N ASP A 190 -27.97 2.67 10.23
CA ASP A 190 -29.25 3.01 9.61
C ASP A 190 -29.11 3.83 8.31
N TRP A 191 -27.85 4.07 7.88
CA TRP A 191 -27.58 4.76 6.62
C TRP A 191 -28.24 4.07 5.40
N ALA A 192 -28.49 2.77 5.48
CA ALA A 192 -29.13 2.01 4.40
C ALA A 192 -30.60 2.37 4.20
N THR A 193 -31.32 2.72 5.27
CA THR A 193 -32.74 3.12 5.20
C THR A 193 -32.91 4.51 4.56
N HIS A 194 -31.87 5.35 4.63
CA HIS A 194 -31.83 6.71 4.11
C HIS A 194 -30.89 6.85 2.92
N PHE A 195 -30.56 5.70 2.25
CA PHE A 195 -29.63 5.68 1.13
C PHE A 195 -30.13 6.55 -0.02
N ASP A 196 -29.33 7.54 -0.39
CA ASP A 196 -29.54 8.40 -1.54
C ASP A 196 -28.28 8.43 -2.40
N ALA A 197 -28.43 8.12 -3.68
CA ALA A 197 -27.37 8.20 -4.67
C ALA A 197 -27.60 9.41 -5.56
N GLY A 198 -26.57 10.25 -5.70
CA GLY A 198 -26.56 11.29 -6.72
C GLY A 198 -26.55 10.70 -8.14
N GLU A 199 -26.92 11.50 -9.14
CA GLU A 199 -26.90 11.06 -10.52
C GLU A 199 -25.53 10.54 -10.95
N GLY A 200 -25.51 9.33 -11.53
CA GLY A 200 -24.33 8.73 -12.14
C GLY A 200 -24.07 9.22 -13.55
N LEU A 201 -22.84 9.14 -13.98
CA LEU A 201 -22.51 9.37 -15.40
C LEU A 201 -23.08 8.22 -16.24
N ARG A 202 -23.52 8.54 -17.46
CA ARG A 202 -23.95 7.53 -18.41
C ARG A 202 -22.77 6.61 -18.77
N LEU A 203 -22.93 5.32 -18.47
CA LEU A 203 -21.94 4.31 -18.78
C LEU A 203 -21.90 4.03 -20.30
N ASN A 204 -20.70 3.80 -20.82
CA ASN A 204 -20.55 3.21 -22.16
C ASN A 204 -20.80 1.69 -22.10
N GLY A 205 -20.86 1.03 -23.28
CA GLY A 205 -21.15 -0.40 -23.36
C GLY A 205 -20.16 -1.28 -22.60
N GLU A 206 -18.85 -0.99 -22.66
CA GLU A 206 -17.81 -1.76 -21.93
C GLU A 206 -17.97 -1.60 -20.40
N GLN A 207 -18.23 -0.39 -19.95
CA GLN A 207 -18.44 -0.09 -18.53
C GLN A 207 -19.73 -0.76 -18.01
N ALA A 208 -20.82 -0.70 -18.78
CA ALA A 208 -22.09 -1.34 -18.42
C ALA A 208 -21.96 -2.87 -18.32
N LEU A 209 -21.23 -3.50 -19.23
CA LEU A 209 -20.94 -4.94 -19.19
C LEU A 209 -20.09 -5.30 -17.96
N ALA A 210 -19.09 -4.49 -17.65
CA ALA A 210 -18.26 -4.71 -16.45
C ALA A 210 -19.09 -4.61 -15.16
N VAL A 211 -19.96 -3.61 -15.04
CA VAL A 211 -20.86 -3.47 -13.89
C VAL A 211 -21.79 -4.68 -13.80
N ALA A 212 -22.44 -5.07 -14.89
CA ALA A 212 -23.36 -6.21 -14.91
C ALA A 212 -22.66 -7.52 -14.53
N ALA A 213 -21.43 -7.76 -15.00
CA ALA A 213 -20.66 -8.95 -14.68
C ALA A 213 -20.38 -9.09 -13.18
N VAL A 214 -19.99 -7.99 -12.51
CA VAL A 214 -19.70 -8.02 -11.07
C VAL A 214 -20.97 -8.09 -10.24
N THR A 215 -21.99 -7.30 -10.58
CA THR A 215 -23.25 -7.25 -9.81
C THR A 215 -24.04 -8.54 -9.91
N SER A 216 -23.95 -9.28 -11.02
CA SER A 216 -24.58 -10.60 -11.17
C SER A 216 -24.00 -11.67 -10.24
N GLN A 217 -22.87 -11.39 -9.58
CA GLN A 217 -22.20 -12.28 -8.64
C GLN A 217 -22.08 -11.68 -7.22
N SER A 218 -22.96 -10.74 -6.86
CA SER A 218 -22.92 -10.01 -5.58
C SER A 218 -23.03 -10.89 -4.32
N ASP A 219 -23.55 -12.11 -4.45
CA ASP A 219 -23.79 -13.04 -3.33
C ASP A 219 -22.89 -14.29 -3.37
N LYS A 220 -21.83 -14.27 -4.18
CA LYS A 220 -20.84 -15.36 -4.25
C LYS A 220 -19.45 -14.82 -4.56
N PHE A 221 -18.45 -15.62 -4.24
CA PHE A 221 -17.08 -15.28 -4.60
C PHE A 221 -16.91 -15.22 -6.13
N GLY A 222 -16.32 -14.11 -6.58
CA GLY A 222 -15.82 -13.92 -7.93
C GLY A 222 -14.65 -12.94 -7.88
N ALA A 223 -13.53 -13.29 -8.49
CA ALA A 223 -12.41 -12.39 -8.65
C ALA A 223 -12.41 -11.81 -10.07
N PHE A 224 -12.40 -10.48 -10.18
CA PHE A 224 -12.50 -9.75 -11.43
C PHE A 224 -11.28 -8.86 -11.62
N LEU A 225 -10.65 -8.92 -12.80
CA LEU A 225 -9.68 -7.92 -13.24
C LEU A 225 -10.39 -6.90 -14.13
N LEU A 226 -10.44 -5.65 -13.72
CA LEU A 226 -10.87 -4.53 -14.56
C LEU A 226 -9.63 -3.89 -15.20
N ASP A 227 -9.27 -4.39 -16.36
CA ASP A 227 -8.17 -3.94 -17.19
C ASP A 227 -8.64 -2.76 -18.05
N GLY A 228 -8.36 -1.56 -17.60
CA GLY A 228 -8.86 -0.35 -18.26
C GLY A 228 -7.80 0.69 -18.46
N ILE A 229 -7.61 1.14 -19.69
CA ILE A 229 -6.62 2.19 -20.01
C ILE A 229 -6.80 3.43 -19.13
N THR A 230 -5.76 4.23 -19.00
CA THR A 230 -5.83 5.47 -18.24
C THR A 230 -6.91 6.40 -18.82
N GLY A 231 -7.85 6.83 -17.97
CA GLY A 231 -8.98 7.65 -18.39
C GLY A 231 -10.17 6.88 -18.97
N SER A 232 -10.21 5.55 -18.86
CA SER A 232 -11.36 4.72 -19.29
C SER A 232 -12.58 4.83 -18.39
N GLY A 233 -12.49 5.54 -17.26
CA GLY A 233 -13.60 5.70 -16.32
C GLY A 233 -13.75 4.55 -15.31
N LYS A 234 -12.70 3.82 -14.96
CA LYS A 234 -12.72 2.75 -13.94
C LYS A 234 -13.44 3.16 -12.66
N THR A 235 -13.20 4.40 -12.19
CA THR A 235 -13.86 4.89 -10.96
C THR A 235 -15.37 4.94 -11.10
N GLU A 236 -15.93 5.28 -12.27
CA GLU A 236 -17.37 5.28 -12.48
C GLU A 236 -17.93 3.85 -12.44
N VAL A 237 -17.18 2.87 -12.97
CA VAL A 237 -17.52 1.46 -12.85
C VAL A 237 -17.57 1.05 -11.36
N TYR A 238 -16.58 1.48 -10.54
CA TYR A 238 -16.60 1.20 -9.10
C TYR A 238 -17.83 1.80 -8.42
N LEU A 239 -18.15 3.07 -8.70
CA LEU A 239 -19.32 3.74 -8.12
C LEU A 239 -20.62 3.05 -8.53
N SER A 240 -20.74 2.64 -9.80
CA SER A 240 -21.94 1.96 -10.30
C SER A 240 -22.13 0.56 -9.73
N ILE A 241 -21.03 -0.17 -9.43
CA ILE A 241 -21.09 -1.47 -8.74
C ILE A 241 -21.50 -1.29 -7.27
N LEU A 242 -20.99 -0.25 -6.61
CA LEU A 242 -21.27 0.00 -5.19
C LEU A 242 -22.73 0.37 -4.93
N GLU A 243 -23.39 1.07 -5.84
CA GLU A 243 -24.75 1.58 -5.63
C GLU A 243 -25.76 0.50 -5.22
N PRO A 244 -25.95 -0.61 -5.96
CA PRO A 244 -26.90 -1.65 -5.57
C PRO A 244 -26.51 -2.36 -4.27
N LEU A 245 -25.21 -2.53 -3.98
CA LEU A 245 -24.73 -3.15 -2.75
C LEU A 245 -25.01 -2.28 -1.52
N LEU A 246 -24.74 -0.97 -1.62
CA LEU A 246 -25.04 -0.02 -0.55
C LEU A 246 -26.55 0.10 -0.31
N ARG A 247 -27.37 0.11 -1.37
CA ARG A 247 -28.82 0.09 -1.26
C ARG A 247 -29.33 -1.17 -0.54
N ALA A 248 -28.62 -2.28 -0.66
CA ALA A 248 -28.92 -3.52 0.06
C ALA A 248 -28.32 -3.55 1.49
N GLY A 249 -27.78 -2.44 2.01
CA GLY A 249 -27.19 -2.35 3.35
C GLY A 249 -25.85 -3.07 3.49
N LYS A 250 -25.18 -3.42 2.40
CA LYS A 250 -23.85 -4.03 2.42
C LYS A 250 -22.77 -2.97 2.47
N GLN A 251 -21.73 -3.23 3.24
CA GLN A 251 -20.55 -2.35 3.36
C GLN A 251 -19.53 -2.66 2.26
N ALA A 252 -18.69 -1.69 1.94
CA ALA A 252 -17.64 -1.83 0.93
C ALA A 252 -16.25 -1.46 1.47
N LEU A 253 -15.24 -2.27 1.11
CA LEU A 253 -13.83 -1.95 1.28
C LEU A 253 -13.23 -1.53 -0.06
N VAL A 254 -12.76 -0.28 -0.16
CA VAL A 254 -12.03 0.24 -1.32
C VAL A 254 -10.58 0.47 -0.91
N MET A 255 -9.69 -0.30 -1.50
CA MET A 255 -8.26 -0.18 -1.25
C MET A 255 -7.59 0.63 -2.34
N VAL A 256 -6.78 1.59 -1.94
CA VAL A 256 -6.02 2.46 -2.85
C VAL A 256 -4.56 2.53 -2.40
N PRO A 257 -3.60 2.79 -3.30
CA PRO A 257 -2.22 3.12 -2.90
C PRO A 257 -2.17 4.31 -1.95
N GLU A 258 -1.15 4.40 -1.08
CA GLU A 258 -1.03 5.50 -0.10
C GLU A 258 -1.20 6.89 -0.73
N ILE A 259 -0.60 7.09 -1.89
CA ILE A 259 -0.68 8.35 -2.66
C ILE A 259 -2.01 8.54 -3.41
N GLY A 260 -2.80 7.48 -3.55
CA GLY A 260 -4.14 7.53 -4.16
C GLY A 260 -5.24 7.95 -3.18
N LEU A 261 -4.96 7.90 -1.87
CA LEU A 261 -5.91 8.28 -0.83
C LEU A 261 -5.93 9.79 -0.61
N THR A 262 -6.42 10.51 -1.59
CA THR A 262 -6.53 11.97 -1.55
C THR A 262 -7.92 12.42 -1.10
N PRO A 263 -8.07 13.63 -0.55
CA PRO A 263 -9.38 14.22 -0.26
C PRO A 263 -10.32 14.22 -1.48
N GLN A 264 -9.75 14.38 -2.68
CA GLN A 264 -10.53 14.33 -3.93
C GLN A 264 -11.11 12.94 -4.19
N THR A 265 -10.34 11.87 -3.95
CA THR A 265 -10.83 10.49 -4.06
C THR A 265 -11.97 10.26 -3.09
N ILE A 266 -11.78 10.61 -1.80
CA ILE A 266 -12.81 10.46 -0.76
C ILE A 266 -14.06 11.27 -1.11
N ASN A 267 -13.90 12.54 -1.52
CA ASN A 267 -15.01 13.42 -1.86
C ASN A 267 -15.79 12.93 -3.08
N ARG A 268 -15.18 12.20 -4.02
CA ARG A 268 -15.88 11.59 -5.15
C ARG A 268 -16.92 10.57 -4.67
N PHE A 269 -16.56 9.72 -3.72
CA PHE A 269 -17.49 8.75 -3.12
C PHE A 269 -18.56 9.47 -2.28
N ARG A 270 -18.19 10.45 -1.46
CA ARG A 270 -19.12 11.23 -0.63
C ARG A 270 -20.14 12.02 -1.45
N ARG A 271 -19.73 12.57 -2.61
CA ARG A 271 -20.65 13.30 -3.51
C ARG A 271 -21.59 12.36 -4.25
N ARG A 272 -21.13 11.15 -4.59
CA ARG A 272 -21.95 10.16 -5.28
C ARG A 272 -22.95 9.51 -4.35
N PHE A 273 -22.54 9.23 -3.11
CA PHE A 273 -23.35 8.55 -2.10
C PHE A 273 -23.45 9.42 -0.86
N LYS A 274 -24.69 9.67 -0.42
CA LYS A 274 -24.94 10.38 0.85
C LYS A 274 -24.89 9.39 2.02
N VAL A 275 -23.78 8.66 2.16
CA VAL A 275 -23.57 7.66 3.21
C VAL A 275 -22.26 7.94 3.96
N PRO A 276 -22.09 7.39 5.16
CA PRO A 276 -20.84 7.54 5.91
C PRO A 276 -19.66 6.88 5.19
N VAL A 277 -18.71 7.69 4.70
CA VAL A 277 -17.46 7.24 4.07
C VAL A 277 -16.32 7.58 5.02
N VAL A 278 -15.64 6.56 5.52
CA VAL A 278 -14.45 6.70 6.36
C VAL A 278 -13.18 6.42 5.56
N ALA A 279 -12.09 7.04 5.96
CA ALA A 279 -10.78 6.83 5.35
C ALA A 279 -9.81 6.29 6.39
N MET A 280 -8.87 5.40 5.96
CA MET A 280 -7.78 4.89 6.79
C MET A 280 -6.44 5.04 6.09
N ASN A 281 -5.55 5.88 6.65
CA ASN A 281 -4.20 6.11 6.13
C ASN A 281 -3.14 6.21 7.25
N SER A 282 -1.88 6.32 6.85
CA SER A 282 -0.74 6.43 7.77
C SER A 282 -0.67 7.77 8.52
N ALA A 283 -1.33 8.83 8.01
CA ALA A 283 -1.33 10.17 8.62
C ALA A 283 -2.37 10.38 9.72
N MET A 284 -3.27 9.40 9.93
CA MET A 284 -4.26 9.43 11.02
C MET A 284 -3.60 9.22 12.38
N ASN A 285 -4.08 9.94 13.38
CA ASN A 285 -3.72 9.65 14.77
C ASN A 285 -4.39 8.35 15.26
N ASP A 286 -3.92 7.85 16.41
CA ASP A 286 -4.38 6.56 16.95
C ASP A 286 -5.89 6.56 17.27
N ARG A 287 -6.45 7.70 17.69
CA ARG A 287 -7.87 7.83 17.99
C ARG A 287 -8.74 7.87 16.75
N GLU A 288 -8.39 8.70 15.77
CA GLU A 288 -9.08 8.74 14.47
C GLU A 288 -9.14 7.35 13.81
N ARG A 289 -8.04 6.61 13.93
CA ARG A 289 -7.95 5.24 13.38
C ARG A 289 -8.85 4.27 14.14
N LEU A 290 -8.94 4.39 15.48
CA LEU A 290 -9.84 3.57 16.29
C LEU A 290 -11.29 3.86 15.94
N ASP A 291 -11.69 5.13 15.84
CA ASP A 291 -13.06 5.53 15.54
C ASP A 291 -13.49 5.04 14.14
N ALA A 292 -12.61 5.15 13.12
CA ALA A 292 -12.87 4.62 11.79
C ALA A 292 -12.99 3.08 11.80
N TRP A 293 -12.16 2.40 12.58
CA TRP A 293 -12.18 0.94 12.73
C TRP A 293 -13.48 0.47 13.39
N LEU A 294 -13.91 1.14 14.46
CA LEU A 294 -15.19 0.89 15.15
C LEU A 294 -16.37 1.11 14.21
N ALA A 295 -16.38 2.22 13.46
CA ALA A 295 -17.44 2.53 12.52
C ALA A 295 -17.63 1.44 11.44
N CYS A 296 -16.54 0.81 11.00
CA CYS A 296 -16.61 -0.33 10.06
C CYS A 296 -17.13 -1.58 10.77
N ARG A 297 -16.58 -1.92 11.95
CA ARG A 297 -16.94 -3.11 12.73
C ARG A 297 -18.42 -3.11 13.11
N ASP A 298 -18.93 -1.97 13.56
CA ASP A 298 -20.29 -1.83 14.11
C ASP A 298 -21.33 -1.51 13.03
N GLY A 299 -20.90 -1.27 11.76
CA GLY A 299 -21.79 -1.03 10.63
C GLY A 299 -22.14 0.46 10.41
N GLY A 300 -21.58 1.37 11.20
CA GLY A 300 -21.77 2.82 11.06
C GLY A 300 -21.12 3.42 9.81
N ALA A 301 -20.10 2.80 9.25
CA ALA A 301 -19.50 3.19 7.98
C ALA A 301 -20.02 2.31 6.84
N ALA A 302 -20.51 2.93 5.78
CA ALA A 302 -20.94 2.24 4.56
C ALA A 302 -19.74 1.87 3.66
N ILE A 303 -18.77 2.77 3.56
CA ILE A 303 -17.58 2.61 2.73
C ILE A 303 -16.33 2.93 3.55
N LEU A 304 -15.37 2.01 3.55
CA LEU A 304 -14.01 2.27 3.99
C LEU A 304 -13.12 2.46 2.76
N ILE A 305 -12.47 3.61 2.65
CA ILE A 305 -11.38 3.81 1.69
C ILE A 305 -10.07 3.76 2.46
N GLY A 306 -9.21 2.79 2.14
CA GLY A 306 -8.01 2.60 2.93
C GLY A 306 -6.80 2.13 2.13
N THR A 307 -5.64 2.22 2.77
CA THR A 307 -4.39 1.71 2.22
C THR A 307 -4.18 0.24 2.62
N ARG A 308 -3.00 -0.28 2.41
CA ARG A 308 -2.62 -1.69 2.64
C ARG A 308 -3.20 -2.32 3.91
N SER A 309 -3.12 -1.64 5.06
CA SER A 309 -3.57 -2.20 6.34
C SER A 309 -5.10 -2.30 6.49
N ALA A 310 -5.87 -1.62 5.66
CA ALA A 310 -7.33 -1.67 5.67
C ALA A 310 -7.89 -3.07 5.37
N VAL A 311 -7.08 -3.94 4.75
CA VAL A 311 -7.47 -5.34 4.48
C VAL A 311 -7.84 -6.13 5.74
N PHE A 312 -7.39 -5.72 6.92
CA PHE A 312 -7.66 -6.39 8.20
C PHE A 312 -8.79 -5.75 9.01
N THR A 313 -9.39 -4.68 8.54
CA THR A 313 -10.49 -4.00 9.26
C THR A 313 -11.72 -4.90 9.30
N PRO A 314 -12.32 -5.17 10.48
CA PRO A 314 -13.57 -5.92 10.56
C PRO A 314 -14.75 -5.10 10.01
N PHE A 315 -15.73 -5.79 9.47
CA PHE A 315 -16.99 -5.20 8.98
C PHE A 315 -18.16 -6.00 9.51
N LYS A 316 -19.27 -5.32 9.75
CA LYS A 316 -20.53 -5.96 10.15
C LYS A 316 -21.16 -6.74 8.99
N ASN A 317 -21.12 -6.18 7.78
CA ASN A 317 -21.75 -6.75 6.57
C ASN A 317 -20.98 -6.38 5.30
N LEU A 318 -19.75 -6.91 5.15
CA LEU A 318 -18.94 -6.65 3.96
C LEU A 318 -19.55 -7.30 2.72
N GLY A 319 -19.82 -6.52 1.66
CA GLY A 319 -20.41 -7.01 0.40
C GLY A 319 -19.47 -7.04 -0.78
N ILE A 320 -18.38 -6.26 -0.76
CA ILE A 320 -17.41 -6.22 -1.88
C ILE A 320 -16.06 -5.69 -1.39
N ILE A 321 -14.99 -6.13 -2.06
CA ILE A 321 -13.67 -5.52 -1.96
C ILE A 321 -13.28 -4.97 -3.35
N ILE A 322 -12.85 -3.72 -3.41
CA ILE A 322 -12.31 -3.08 -4.62
C ILE A 322 -10.86 -2.69 -4.34
N ILE A 323 -9.94 -3.02 -5.25
CA ILE A 323 -8.55 -2.57 -5.20
C ILE A 323 -8.28 -1.75 -6.45
N ASP A 324 -8.04 -0.46 -6.28
CA ASP A 324 -7.60 0.39 -7.39
C ASP A 324 -6.07 0.37 -7.50
N GLU A 325 -5.57 0.43 -8.74
CA GLU A 325 -4.14 0.30 -9.07
C GLU A 325 -3.51 -0.93 -8.42
N GLU A 326 -4.09 -2.13 -8.62
CA GLU A 326 -3.75 -3.40 -7.94
C GLU A 326 -2.27 -3.80 -8.07
N HIS A 327 -1.61 -3.33 -9.13
CA HIS A 327 -0.20 -3.57 -9.42
C HIS A 327 0.76 -2.79 -8.50
N ASP A 328 0.22 -1.86 -7.69
CA ASP A 328 1.07 -0.96 -6.90
C ASP A 328 1.88 -1.70 -5.84
N GLY A 329 3.21 -1.49 -5.86
CA GLY A 329 4.13 -2.12 -4.92
C GLY A 329 3.89 -1.75 -3.44
N SER A 330 3.13 -0.67 -3.15
CA SER A 330 2.80 -0.28 -1.78
C SER A 330 1.84 -1.25 -1.08
N PHE A 331 1.17 -2.12 -1.83
CA PHE A 331 0.36 -3.19 -1.27
C PHE A 331 1.18 -4.33 -0.66
N LYS A 332 2.49 -4.42 -0.94
CA LYS A 332 3.40 -5.35 -0.26
C LYS A 332 4.04 -4.68 0.95
N GLN A 333 3.92 -5.32 2.12
CA GLN A 333 4.66 -4.90 3.32
C GLN A 333 6.11 -5.36 3.21
N GLN A 334 7.06 -4.44 3.39
CA GLN A 334 8.49 -4.73 3.23
C GLN A 334 9.20 -5.12 4.53
N ASP A 335 8.65 -4.74 5.69
CA ASP A 335 9.24 -4.98 7.01
C ASP A 335 8.28 -5.76 7.92
N GLY A 336 8.82 -6.51 8.89
CA GLY A 336 8.05 -7.28 9.85
C GLY A 336 7.22 -8.38 9.16
N PHE A 337 5.93 -8.39 9.35
CA PHE A 337 4.99 -9.28 8.67
C PHE A 337 4.83 -8.86 7.20
N ARG A 338 5.55 -9.55 6.29
CA ARG A 338 5.68 -9.20 4.87
C ARG A 338 4.54 -9.74 4.00
N TYR A 339 3.30 -9.38 4.31
CA TYR A 339 2.14 -9.76 3.52
C TYR A 339 1.94 -8.90 2.26
N HIS A 340 1.19 -9.43 1.30
CA HIS A 340 0.69 -8.69 0.15
C HIS A 340 -0.82 -8.45 0.31
N ALA A 341 -1.24 -7.20 0.44
CA ALA A 341 -2.63 -6.88 0.76
C ALA A 341 -3.61 -7.26 -0.37
N ARG A 342 -3.21 -7.21 -1.64
CA ARG A 342 -4.01 -7.71 -2.77
C ARG A 342 -4.34 -9.20 -2.58
N ASP A 343 -3.35 -10.02 -2.30
CA ASP A 343 -3.53 -11.47 -2.20
C ASP A 343 -4.34 -11.82 -0.95
N LEU A 344 -4.14 -11.09 0.16
CA LEU A 344 -4.98 -11.20 1.34
C LEU A 344 -6.42 -10.78 1.07
N ALA A 345 -6.65 -9.73 0.30
CA ALA A 345 -7.99 -9.28 -0.06
C ALA A 345 -8.74 -10.31 -0.92
N VAL A 346 -8.04 -10.97 -1.86
CA VAL A 346 -8.60 -12.08 -2.64
C VAL A 346 -8.98 -13.25 -1.73
N MET A 347 -8.11 -13.62 -0.79
CA MET A 347 -8.40 -14.69 0.18
C MET A 347 -9.56 -14.29 1.11
N ARG A 348 -9.60 -13.03 1.56
CA ARG A 348 -10.69 -12.52 2.39
C ARG A 348 -12.02 -12.57 1.66
N ALA A 349 -12.06 -12.11 0.41
CA ALA A 349 -13.27 -12.16 -0.43
C ALA A 349 -13.74 -13.61 -0.66
N HIS A 350 -12.78 -14.51 -0.93
CA HIS A 350 -13.08 -15.94 -1.08
C HIS A 350 -13.72 -16.55 0.17
N ARG A 351 -13.15 -16.26 1.36
CA ARG A 351 -13.68 -16.77 2.64
C ARG A 351 -15.05 -16.18 2.99
N ALA A 352 -15.26 -14.90 2.65
CA ALA A 352 -16.52 -14.22 2.89
C ALA A 352 -17.60 -14.53 1.83
N GLY A 353 -17.27 -15.23 0.75
CA GLY A 353 -18.19 -15.52 -0.34
C GLY A 353 -18.67 -14.28 -1.11
N ILE A 354 -17.82 -13.24 -1.24
CA ILE A 354 -18.14 -11.96 -1.87
C ILE A 354 -17.27 -11.68 -3.08
N PRO A 355 -17.70 -10.81 -4.01
CA PRO A 355 -16.87 -10.40 -5.13
C PRO A 355 -15.69 -9.53 -4.72
N ILE A 356 -14.60 -9.62 -5.51
CA ILE A 356 -13.47 -8.72 -5.46
C ILE A 356 -13.15 -8.19 -6.85
N LEU A 357 -12.94 -6.87 -6.96
CA LEU A 357 -12.58 -6.19 -8.19
C LEU A 357 -11.17 -5.60 -8.09
N LEU A 358 -10.30 -6.03 -8.98
CA LEU A 358 -8.92 -5.57 -9.10
C LEU A 358 -8.83 -4.64 -10.30
N GLY A 359 -8.69 -3.34 -10.08
CA GLY A 359 -8.63 -2.35 -11.16
C GLY A 359 -7.21 -1.89 -11.45
N SER A 360 -6.83 -1.84 -12.73
CA SER A 360 -5.55 -1.29 -13.17
C SER A 360 -5.58 -0.88 -14.64
N ALA A 361 -4.71 0.08 -15.00
CA ALA A 361 -4.37 0.37 -16.39
C ALA A 361 -3.16 -0.44 -16.87
N THR A 362 -2.43 -1.00 -15.94
CA THR A 362 -1.20 -1.74 -16.13
C THR A 362 -1.18 -2.92 -15.15
N PRO A 363 -2.07 -3.92 -15.32
CA PRO A 363 -2.18 -5.03 -14.39
C PRO A 363 -0.84 -5.71 -14.14
N SER A 364 -0.61 -6.17 -12.90
CA SER A 364 0.55 -7.00 -12.60
C SER A 364 0.52 -8.28 -13.44
N LEU A 365 1.69 -8.78 -13.82
CA LEU A 365 1.76 -10.00 -14.64
C LEU A 365 1.15 -11.22 -13.95
N GLU A 366 1.18 -11.26 -12.61
CA GLU A 366 0.50 -12.27 -11.80
C GLU A 366 -1.03 -12.20 -11.93
N THR A 367 -1.60 -10.99 -11.80
CA THR A 367 -3.06 -10.79 -11.94
C THR A 367 -3.52 -11.06 -13.37
N LEU A 368 -2.75 -10.57 -14.35
CA LEU A 368 -3.05 -10.79 -15.76
C LEU A 368 -2.98 -12.29 -16.13
N HIS A 369 -1.98 -13.02 -15.62
CA HIS A 369 -1.90 -14.46 -15.78
C HIS A 369 -3.11 -15.18 -15.19
N ASN A 370 -3.55 -14.82 -13.99
CA ASN A 370 -4.75 -15.39 -13.37
C ASN A 370 -6.02 -15.10 -14.19
N ALA A 371 -6.14 -13.90 -14.78
CA ALA A 371 -7.24 -13.57 -15.66
C ALA A 371 -7.22 -14.39 -16.97
N ARG A 372 -6.04 -14.54 -17.60
CA ARG A 372 -5.88 -15.33 -18.84
C ARG A 372 -6.08 -16.84 -18.66
N THR A 373 -5.80 -17.35 -17.47
CA THR A 373 -6.03 -18.77 -17.13
C THR A 373 -7.45 -19.05 -16.65
N GLY A 374 -8.32 -18.05 -16.63
CA GLY A 374 -9.72 -18.18 -16.19
C GLY A 374 -9.94 -18.26 -14.69
N LYS A 375 -8.88 -18.06 -13.88
CA LYS A 375 -9.01 -17.95 -12.42
C LYS A 375 -9.71 -16.66 -12.00
N TYR A 376 -9.49 -15.57 -12.77
CA TYR A 376 -10.17 -14.29 -12.61
C TYR A 376 -10.98 -13.98 -13.88
N HIS A 377 -12.11 -13.32 -13.72
CA HIS A 377 -12.87 -12.78 -14.85
C HIS A 377 -12.14 -11.56 -15.42
N HIS A 378 -11.84 -11.55 -16.71
CA HIS A 378 -11.18 -10.42 -17.37
C HIS A 378 -12.20 -9.45 -17.95
N LEU A 379 -12.25 -8.24 -17.46
CA LEU A 379 -13.13 -7.15 -17.90
C LEU A 379 -12.25 -6.04 -18.49
N SER A 380 -12.43 -5.73 -19.77
CA SER A 380 -11.58 -4.78 -20.50
C SER A 380 -12.33 -3.47 -20.77
N LEU A 381 -11.65 -2.34 -20.52
CA LEU A 381 -12.11 -1.00 -20.89
C LEU A 381 -11.07 -0.39 -21.84
N THR A 382 -11.31 -0.55 -23.13
CA THR A 382 -10.37 -0.17 -24.19
C THR A 382 -10.55 1.27 -24.66
N ARG A 383 -11.67 1.92 -24.32
CA ARG A 383 -12.02 3.27 -24.76
C ARG A 383 -11.80 4.29 -23.65
N ARG A 384 -11.24 5.43 -23.99
CA ARG A 384 -11.16 6.58 -23.07
C ARG A 384 -12.55 7.19 -22.89
N ALA A 385 -12.82 7.69 -21.70
CA ALA A 385 -14.00 8.55 -21.47
C ALA A 385 -13.71 9.93 -22.07
N GLY A 386 -14.54 10.39 -23.01
CA GLY A 386 -14.37 11.66 -23.73
C GLY A 386 -13.48 11.57 -24.97
N ASN A 387 -13.13 12.75 -25.54
CA ASN A 387 -12.41 12.89 -26.83
C ASN A 387 -10.89 13.03 -26.67
N ALA A 388 -10.29 12.56 -25.57
CA ALA A 388 -8.85 12.72 -25.33
C ALA A 388 -8.01 11.88 -26.31
N GLN A 389 -7.11 12.55 -27.05
CA GLN A 389 -6.17 11.92 -27.99
C GLN A 389 -5.02 11.22 -27.24
N THR A 390 -4.43 10.21 -27.87
CA THR A 390 -3.18 9.59 -27.40
C THR A 390 -2.01 10.56 -27.57
N ALA A 391 -1.19 10.70 -26.52
CA ALA A 391 0.03 11.50 -26.61
C ALA A 391 1.01 10.89 -27.62
N ARG A 392 1.67 11.74 -28.41
CA ARG A 392 2.79 11.32 -29.26
C ARG A 392 3.94 10.85 -28.36
N GLN A 393 4.64 9.81 -28.77
CA GLN A 393 5.73 9.19 -27.99
C GLN A 393 7.02 9.29 -28.82
N VAL A 394 8.12 9.70 -28.18
CA VAL A 394 9.43 9.87 -28.79
C VAL A 394 10.50 9.34 -27.87
N ILE A 395 11.44 8.57 -28.41
CA ILE A 395 12.67 8.15 -27.71
C ILE A 395 13.82 9.01 -28.24
N LEU A 396 14.51 9.71 -27.34
CA LEU A 396 15.70 10.49 -27.66
C LEU A 396 16.95 9.63 -27.39
N ASP A 397 17.81 9.54 -28.39
CA ASP A 397 19.16 9.00 -28.22
C ASP A 397 20.03 10.02 -27.51
N ILE A 398 20.58 9.61 -26.36
CA ILE A 398 21.46 10.45 -25.54
C ILE A 398 22.91 9.96 -25.55
N LYS A 399 23.28 9.04 -26.45
CA LYS A 399 24.68 8.63 -26.66
C LYS A 399 25.49 9.85 -27.08
N SER A 400 26.63 10.04 -26.43
CA SER A 400 27.55 11.16 -26.73
C SER A 400 26.94 12.58 -26.62
N VAL A 401 25.72 12.71 -26.08
CA VAL A 401 25.06 14.01 -25.89
C VAL A 401 25.46 14.57 -24.52
N ARG A 402 25.97 15.78 -24.45
CA ARG A 402 26.31 16.40 -23.17
C ARG A 402 25.05 16.65 -22.35
N LEU A 403 24.87 15.88 -21.28
CA LEU A 403 23.75 16.01 -20.36
C LEU A 403 24.09 17.01 -19.23
N GLN A 404 23.11 17.82 -18.84
CA GLN A 404 23.18 18.67 -17.64
C GLN A 404 22.16 18.14 -16.62
N ALA A 405 22.62 17.69 -15.45
CA ALA A 405 21.76 17.04 -14.46
C ALA A 405 20.79 16.01 -15.07
N GLY A 406 21.25 15.21 -16.05
CA GLY A 406 20.46 14.20 -16.76
C GLY A 406 19.52 14.72 -17.85
N LEU A 407 19.50 16.02 -18.11
CA LEU A 407 18.68 16.65 -19.15
C LEU A 407 19.48 16.82 -20.44
N SER A 408 18.94 16.36 -21.56
CA SER A 408 19.53 16.58 -22.89
C SER A 408 19.13 17.92 -23.48
N PRO A 409 19.97 18.56 -24.32
CA PRO A 409 19.62 19.80 -25.00
C PRO A 409 18.33 19.72 -25.84
N GLN A 410 18.07 18.55 -26.45
CA GLN A 410 16.84 18.32 -27.22
C GLN A 410 15.59 18.36 -26.33
N LEU A 411 15.65 17.73 -25.14
CA LEU A 411 14.53 17.78 -24.21
C LEU A 411 14.36 19.19 -23.61
N GLU A 412 15.47 19.89 -23.35
CA GLU A 412 15.45 21.29 -22.89
C GLU A 412 14.76 22.21 -23.90
N GLN A 413 15.07 22.03 -25.20
CA GLN A 413 14.40 22.78 -26.27
C GLN A 413 12.90 22.47 -26.32
N LEU A 414 12.49 21.22 -26.27
CA LEU A 414 11.07 20.83 -26.23
C LEU A 414 10.35 21.42 -25.00
N MET A 415 11.01 21.44 -23.85
CA MET A 415 10.48 22.11 -22.66
C MET A 415 10.24 23.59 -22.92
N ALA A 416 11.21 24.28 -23.50
CA ALA A 416 11.07 25.71 -23.84
C ALA A 416 9.88 25.96 -24.75
N GLU A 417 9.69 25.16 -25.79
CA GLU A 417 8.58 25.30 -26.74
C GLU A 417 7.21 25.16 -26.02
N HIS A 418 7.07 24.15 -25.16
CA HIS A 418 5.83 23.90 -24.40
C HIS A 418 5.58 25.01 -23.35
N LEU A 419 6.61 25.49 -22.67
CA LEU A 419 6.52 26.55 -21.66
C LEU A 419 6.14 27.89 -22.31
N VAL A 420 6.74 28.25 -23.46
CA VAL A 420 6.41 29.48 -24.23
C VAL A 420 4.94 29.41 -24.70
N ALA A 421 4.43 28.22 -25.03
CA ALA A 421 3.02 28.03 -25.37
C ALA A 421 2.08 28.12 -24.16
N GLY A 422 2.59 28.44 -22.95
CA GLY A 422 1.83 28.63 -21.73
C GLY A 422 1.46 27.32 -21.01
N ASN A 423 1.95 26.18 -21.49
CA ASN A 423 1.66 24.86 -20.94
C ASN A 423 2.54 24.50 -19.74
N GLN A 424 2.23 23.36 -19.08
CA GLN A 424 3.04 22.78 -18.03
C GLN A 424 3.87 21.61 -18.59
N VAL A 425 5.07 21.44 -18.03
CA VAL A 425 5.99 20.34 -18.32
C VAL A 425 6.21 19.51 -17.08
N MET A 426 6.26 18.19 -17.25
CA MET A 426 6.45 17.25 -16.16
C MET A 426 7.66 16.34 -16.44
N LEU A 427 8.61 16.27 -15.51
CA LEU A 427 9.79 15.44 -15.60
C LEU A 427 9.76 14.34 -14.54
N PHE A 428 9.95 13.12 -14.97
CA PHE A 428 10.04 11.96 -14.12
C PHE A 428 11.46 11.42 -14.02
N LEU A 429 11.91 11.23 -12.78
CA LEU A 429 13.12 10.49 -12.49
C LEU A 429 12.76 9.11 -11.94
N ASN A 430 13.30 8.08 -12.56
CA ASN A 430 13.09 6.70 -12.15
C ASN A 430 14.04 6.31 -10.99
N ARG A 431 13.97 7.03 -9.86
CA ARG A 431 14.96 7.01 -8.78
C ARG A 431 14.86 5.82 -7.81
N ARG A 432 13.85 4.93 -7.92
CA ARG A 432 13.63 3.88 -6.92
C ARG A 432 13.82 2.49 -7.46
N GLY A 433 14.75 1.76 -6.84
CA GLY A 433 14.83 0.31 -6.87
C GLY A 433 15.74 -0.29 -7.94
N TYR A 434 16.43 0.51 -8.73
CA TYR A 434 17.39 -0.03 -9.68
C TYR A 434 18.82 0.20 -9.17
N ALA A 435 19.59 -0.89 -9.22
CA ALA A 435 21.01 -0.82 -8.99
C ALA A 435 21.66 0.07 -10.05
N PRO A 436 22.54 1.02 -9.69
CA PRO A 436 23.26 1.77 -10.69
C PRO A 436 24.09 0.81 -11.52
N SER A 437 23.70 0.59 -12.78
CA SER A 437 24.52 -0.10 -13.77
C SER A 437 25.60 0.84 -14.27
N LEU A 438 26.78 0.30 -14.60
CA LEU A 438 27.82 1.06 -15.24
C LEU A 438 27.55 1.12 -16.74
N ILE A 439 27.45 2.31 -17.29
CA ILE A 439 27.18 2.55 -18.71
C ILE A 439 28.26 3.47 -19.28
N CYS A 440 28.70 3.20 -20.49
CA CYS A 440 29.54 4.14 -21.23
C CYS A 440 28.66 5.19 -21.89
N HIS A 441 28.90 6.46 -21.56
CA HIS A 441 28.12 7.56 -22.13
C HIS A 441 28.34 7.75 -23.62
N GLN A 442 29.56 7.40 -24.12
CA GLN A 442 29.95 7.55 -25.52
C GLN A 442 29.24 6.58 -26.46
N CYS A 443 29.28 5.28 -26.15
CA CYS A 443 28.78 4.22 -27.04
C CYS A 443 27.56 3.45 -26.50
N GLY A 444 27.16 3.67 -25.26
CA GLY A 444 26.07 2.94 -24.61
C GLY A 444 26.47 1.57 -24.07
N TRP A 445 27.75 1.15 -24.14
CA TRP A 445 28.16 -0.12 -23.54
C TRP A 445 27.73 -0.21 -22.09
N SER A 446 27.15 -1.34 -21.71
CA SER A 446 26.73 -1.64 -20.34
C SER A 446 27.49 -2.82 -19.78
N ALA A 447 27.88 -2.76 -18.49
CA ALA A 447 28.70 -3.79 -17.87
C ALA A 447 27.91 -5.07 -17.62
N ALA A 448 27.86 -5.97 -18.61
CA ALA A 448 27.30 -7.32 -18.49
C ALA A 448 28.16 -8.22 -17.61
N CYS A 449 27.55 -9.16 -16.89
CA CYS A 449 28.28 -10.15 -16.10
C CYS A 449 28.94 -11.19 -17.02
N GLU A 450 30.18 -11.54 -16.71
CA GLU A 450 30.95 -12.53 -17.49
C GLU A 450 30.55 -13.99 -17.18
N ARG A 451 29.73 -14.22 -16.12
CA ARG A 451 29.39 -15.57 -15.65
C ARG A 451 27.91 -15.92 -15.77
N CYS A 452 27.06 -14.93 -16.05
CA CYS A 452 25.62 -15.13 -16.21
C CYS A 452 25.00 -13.98 -17.02
N ASP A 453 23.76 -14.14 -17.47
CA ASP A 453 23.03 -13.16 -18.28
C ASP A 453 22.48 -11.97 -17.48
N ALA A 454 23.15 -11.60 -16.37
CA ALA A 454 22.80 -10.44 -15.55
C ALA A 454 23.79 -9.29 -15.77
N TRP A 455 23.47 -8.12 -15.25
CA TRP A 455 24.30 -6.92 -15.32
C TRP A 455 25.01 -6.67 -14.00
N TYR A 456 26.23 -6.11 -14.09
CA TYR A 456 26.95 -5.67 -12.91
C TYR A 456 26.35 -4.40 -12.31
N THR A 457 26.27 -4.38 -10.99
CA THR A 457 25.98 -3.17 -10.22
C THR A 457 27.27 -2.44 -9.88
N TRP A 458 27.28 -1.13 -10.08
CA TRP A 458 28.40 -0.29 -9.69
C TRP A 458 28.32 0.14 -8.23
N HIS A 459 29.29 -0.28 -7.42
CA HIS A 459 29.46 0.14 -6.03
C HIS A 459 30.51 1.25 -5.92
N GLN A 460 30.06 2.50 -5.86
CA GLN A 460 30.95 3.68 -5.84
C GLN A 460 31.96 3.65 -4.69
N ALA A 461 31.51 3.35 -3.46
CA ALA A 461 32.35 3.32 -2.27
C ALA A 461 33.51 2.32 -2.36
N GLY A 462 33.33 1.23 -3.11
CA GLY A 462 34.37 0.19 -3.30
C GLY A 462 35.06 0.23 -4.65
N ARG A 463 34.72 1.15 -5.56
CA ARG A 463 35.19 1.20 -6.96
C ARG A 463 35.17 -0.16 -7.64
N ARG A 464 34.11 -0.93 -7.42
CA ARG A 464 33.94 -2.30 -7.93
C ARG A 464 32.58 -2.51 -8.58
N LEU A 465 32.56 -3.46 -9.52
CA LEU A 465 31.36 -3.99 -10.13
C LEU A 465 31.00 -5.31 -9.45
N HIS A 466 29.75 -5.49 -9.08
CA HIS A 466 29.27 -6.68 -8.39
C HIS A 466 28.00 -7.21 -9.05
N CYS A 467 27.99 -8.47 -9.43
CA CYS A 467 26.82 -9.16 -9.94
C CYS A 467 26.00 -9.75 -8.79
N HIS A 468 24.81 -9.21 -8.53
CA HIS A 468 23.94 -9.71 -7.47
C HIS A 468 23.14 -10.98 -7.84
N HIS A 469 23.41 -11.56 -9.02
CA HIS A 469 22.84 -12.85 -9.43
C HIS A 469 23.79 -14.01 -9.10
N CYS A 470 25.09 -13.88 -9.40
CA CYS A 470 26.08 -14.95 -9.21
C CYS A 470 27.23 -14.58 -8.26
N ASP A 471 27.14 -13.44 -7.58
CA ASP A 471 28.14 -12.90 -6.63
C ASP A 471 29.54 -12.63 -7.24
N SER A 472 29.64 -12.59 -8.57
CA SER A 472 30.89 -12.24 -9.26
C SER A 472 31.24 -10.78 -9.01
N VAL A 473 32.50 -10.52 -8.65
CA VAL A 473 33.03 -9.18 -8.40
C VAL A 473 34.23 -8.91 -9.32
N ARG A 474 34.28 -7.70 -9.90
CA ARG A 474 35.45 -7.24 -10.65
C ARG A 474 35.73 -5.76 -10.36
N PRO A 475 36.98 -5.31 -10.58
CA PRO A 475 37.33 -3.91 -10.45
C PRO A 475 36.61 -3.06 -11.51
N LEU A 476 36.41 -1.77 -11.19
CA LEU A 476 35.87 -0.81 -12.15
C LEU A 476 36.89 -0.63 -13.29
N PRO A 477 36.49 -0.78 -14.58
CA PRO A 477 37.39 -0.51 -15.69
C PRO A 477 37.77 0.97 -15.75
N HIS A 478 38.99 1.27 -16.16
CA HIS A 478 39.47 2.65 -16.33
C HIS A 478 38.91 3.36 -17.55
N SER A 479 38.53 2.59 -18.57
CA SER A 479 37.91 3.04 -19.80
C SER A 479 36.95 2.00 -20.33
N CYS A 480 36.06 2.40 -21.22
CA CYS A 480 35.13 1.52 -21.87
C CYS A 480 35.86 0.43 -22.67
N PRO A 481 35.53 -0.87 -22.47
CA PRO A 481 36.15 -1.97 -23.21
C PRO A 481 35.88 -1.93 -24.70
N GLU A 482 34.78 -1.31 -25.14
CA GLU A 482 34.41 -1.30 -26.56
C GLU A 482 34.93 -0.07 -27.31
N CYS A 483 34.82 1.16 -26.73
CA CYS A 483 35.21 2.36 -27.46
C CYS A 483 36.40 3.11 -26.87
N GLY A 484 36.97 2.63 -25.75
CA GLY A 484 38.10 3.28 -25.08
C GLY A 484 37.77 4.58 -24.31
N SER A 485 36.54 5.06 -24.34
CA SER A 485 36.12 6.28 -23.66
C SER A 485 36.29 6.18 -22.15
N LYS A 486 36.69 7.28 -21.51
CA LYS A 486 36.76 7.38 -20.04
C LYS A 486 35.44 7.82 -19.41
N GLU A 487 34.44 8.15 -20.22
CA GLU A 487 33.13 8.61 -19.76
C GLU A 487 32.23 7.43 -19.34
N LEU A 488 32.65 6.74 -18.28
CA LEU A 488 31.85 5.70 -17.64
C LEU A 488 30.99 6.35 -16.56
N ILE A 489 29.69 6.24 -16.70
CA ILE A 489 28.71 6.84 -15.79
C ILE A 489 27.87 5.77 -15.08
N GLY A 490 27.49 6.06 -13.83
CA GLY A 490 26.45 5.28 -13.14
C GLY A 490 25.08 5.90 -13.42
N SER A 491 24.09 5.06 -13.67
CA SER A 491 22.72 5.57 -13.77
C SER A 491 22.28 6.23 -12.46
N GLY A 492 21.70 7.43 -12.55
CA GLY A 492 21.08 8.12 -11.41
C GLY A 492 21.37 9.61 -11.33
N VAL A 493 20.35 10.44 -11.60
CA VAL A 493 20.37 11.90 -11.40
C VAL A 493 19.61 12.24 -10.11
N GLY A 494 20.10 13.21 -9.32
CA GLY A 494 19.40 13.72 -8.14
C GLY A 494 18.26 14.68 -8.52
N THR A 495 17.07 14.52 -7.92
CA THR A 495 15.96 15.45 -8.10
C THR A 495 16.31 16.88 -7.72
N GLU A 496 17.18 17.07 -6.71
CA GLU A 496 17.68 18.38 -6.26
C GLU A 496 18.55 19.07 -7.29
N GLN A 497 19.47 18.31 -7.91
CA GLN A 497 20.36 18.84 -8.95
C GLN A 497 19.55 19.25 -10.18
N LEU A 498 18.55 18.47 -10.54
CA LEU A 498 17.65 18.81 -11.65
C LEU A 498 16.81 20.06 -11.34
N GLU A 499 16.28 20.19 -10.12
CA GLU A 499 15.55 21.37 -9.66
C GLU A 499 16.41 22.64 -9.76
N GLN A 500 17.64 22.59 -9.26
CA GLN A 500 18.59 23.70 -9.33
C GLN A 500 18.91 24.10 -10.78
N LEU A 501 19.19 23.11 -11.64
CA LEU A 501 19.42 23.36 -13.06
C LEU A 501 18.22 24.08 -13.70
N LEU A 502 17.02 23.52 -13.53
CA LEU A 502 15.82 24.06 -14.18
C LEU A 502 15.44 25.47 -13.69
N THR A 503 15.69 25.76 -12.41
CA THR A 503 15.51 27.09 -11.85
C THR A 503 16.49 28.11 -12.49
N THR A 504 17.68 27.64 -12.86
CA THR A 504 18.70 28.45 -13.50
C THR A 504 18.43 28.68 -15.01
N VAL A 505 18.04 27.59 -15.71
CA VAL A 505 17.79 27.59 -17.16
C VAL A 505 16.47 28.28 -17.50
N PHE A 506 15.45 28.11 -16.65
CA PHE A 506 14.10 28.62 -16.85
C PHE A 506 13.65 29.57 -15.72
N PRO A 507 14.37 30.67 -15.41
CA PRO A 507 14.10 31.52 -14.24
C PRO A 507 12.71 32.17 -14.22
N GLN A 508 12.08 32.32 -15.39
CA GLN A 508 10.72 32.88 -15.53
C GLN A 508 9.59 31.86 -15.28
N TYR A 509 9.90 30.55 -15.15
CA TYR A 509 8.91 29.51 -14.95
C TYR A 509 9.09 28.83 -13.60
N PRO A 510 8.14 28.98 -12.66
CA PRO A 510 8.25 28.37 -11.35
C PRO A 510 8.34 26.85 -11.42
N VAL A 511 9.34 26.29 -10.72
CA VAL A 511 9.60 24.85 -10.60
C VAL A 511 9.03 24.33 -9.29
N VAL A 512 8.46 23.14 -9.28
CA VAL A 512 8.10 22.41 -8.05
C VAL A 512 8.61 21.00 -8.12
N ARG A 513 9.22 20.55 -7.02
CA ARG A 513 9.64 19.17 -6.82
C ARG A 513 8.68 18.46 -5.87
N ILE A 514 8.16 17.30 -6.28
CA ILE A 514 7.30 16.45 -5.47
C ILE A 514 7.96 15.10 -5.31
N ASP A 515 8.54 14.90 -4.15
CA ASP A 515 9.12 13.63 -3.71
C ASP A 515 8.78 13.37 -2.24
N ARG A 516 9.21 12.22 -1.72
CA ARG A 516 8.90 11.79 -0.35
C ARG A 516 9.49 12.71 0.71
N ASP A 517 10.59 13.39 0.40
CA ASP A 517 11.30 14.24 1.36
C ASP A 517 10.61 15.59 1.51
N ASN A 518 10.03 16.13 0.41
CA ASN A 518 9.32 17.41 0.38
C ASN A 518 7.85 17.36 0.75
N THR A 519 7.29 16.16 1.01
CA THR A 519 5.85 15.98 1.28
C THR A 519 5.60 15.26 2.60
N ARG A 520 6.52 15.37 3.56
CA ARG A 520 6.41 14.67 4.86
C ARG A 520 5.38 15.28 5.81
N ARG A 521 5.12 16.59 5.71
CA ARG A 521 4.17 17.25 6.61
C ARG A 521 2.74 17.07 6.13
N LYS A 522 1.82 16.91 7.10
CA LYS A 522 0.38 16.75 6.82
C LYS A 522 -0.14 17.96 6.05
N GLY A 523 -0.72 17.74 4.85
CA GLY A 523 -1.30 18.78 4.01
C GLY A 523 -0.37 19.45 2.97
N GLU A 524 0.96 19.21 3.02
CA GLU A 524 1.89 19.80 2.04
C GLU A 524 1.62 19.30 0.62
N LEU A 525 1.40 18.00 0.46
CA LEU A 525 1.10 17.41 -0.85
C LEU A 525 -0.17 18.02 -1.46
N GLU A 526 -1.23 18.15 -0.66
CA GLU A 526 -2.51 18.72 -1.10
C GLU A 526 -2.35 20.19 -1.51
N THR A 527 -1.56 20.96 -0.78
CA THR A 527 -1.25 22.36 -1.11
C THR A 527 -0.52 22.44 -2.43
N HIS A 528 0.56 21.67 -2.62
CA HIS A 528 1.30 21.63 -3.88
C HIS A 528 0.41 21.21 -5.06
N LEU A 529 -0.43 20.19 -4.88
CA LEU A 529 -1.36 19.75 -5.93
C LEU A 529 -2.41 20.82 -6.28
N GLY A 530 -2.89 21.56 -5.29
CA GLY A 530 -3.76 22.72 -5.49
C GLY A 530 -3.08 23.83 -6.30
N ASP A 531 -1.86 24.17 -5.92
CA ASP A 531 -1.06 25.21 -6.58
C ASP A 531 -0.67 24.85 -8.02
N ILE A 532 -0.36 23.56 -8.28
CA ILE A 532 -0.12 23.05 -9.63
C ILE A 532 -1.37 23.21 -10.50
N LYS A 533 -2.54 22.85 -10.00
CA LYS A 533 -3.82 22.98 -10.73
C LYS A 533 -4.20 24.44 -10.96
N ALA A 534 -3.83 25.33 -10.04
CA ALA A 534 -4.00 26.76 -10.18
C ALA A 534 -3.01 27.38 -11.17
N GLY A 535 -2.07 26.59 -11.75
CA GLY A 535 -1.09 27.07 -12.72
C GLY A 535 0.07 27.85 -12.14
N LYS A 536 0.26 27.88 -10.81
CA LYS A 536 1.38 28.57 -10.16
C LYS A 536 2.74 28.00 -10.55
N TYR A 537 2.80 26.68 -10.77
CA TYR A 537 4.02 26.02 -11.21
C TYR A 537 3.90 25.59 -12.67
N LYS A 538 4.97 25.80 -13.42
CA LYS A 538 5.03 25.47 -14.85
C LYS A 538 5.89 24.24 -15.12
N ILE A 539 6.89 23.97 -14.27
CA ILE A 539 7.77 22.80 -14.37
C ILE A 539 7.58 21.94 -13.13
N LEU A 540 7.19 20.70 -13.35
CA LEU A 540 6.93 19.71 -12.31
C LEU A 540 8.02 18.64 -12.35
N ILE A 541 8.72 18.43 -11.24
CA ILE A 541 9.72 17.37 -11.10
C ILE A 541 9.18 16.37 -10.11
N GLY A 542 9.18 15.10 -10.46
CA GLY A 542 8.73 14.09 -9.52
C GLY A 542 9.20 12.68 -9.79
N THR A 543 8.87 11.86 -8.83
CA THR A 543 9.02 10.41 -8.89
C THR A 543 7.64 9.77 -9.07
N GLN A 544 7.49 8.50 -8.76
CA GLN A 544 6.22 7.77 -8.84
C GLN A 544 5.00 8.48 -8.19
N MET A 545 5.23 9.43 -7.27
CA MET A 545 4.14 10.17 -6.61
C MET A 545 3.32 11.02 -7.59
N LEU A 546 3.95 11.67 -8.57
CA LEU A 546 3.24 12.44 -9.59
C LEU A 546 2.59 11.58 -10.68
N ALA A 547 3.10 10.35 -10.87
CA ALA A 547 2.54 9.43 -11.87
C ALA A 547 1.13 8.96 -11.52
N LYS A 548 0.70 9.03 -10.26
CA LYS A 548 -0.50 8.36 -9.74
C LYS A 548 -1.60 9.34 -9.29
N GLY A 549 -2.85 9.00 -9.60
CA GLY A 549 -4.05 9.58 -8.99
C GLY A 549 -4.42 11.02 -9.34
N HIS A 550 -3.53 11.83 -9.95
CA HIS A 550 -3.76 13.26 -10.17
C HIS A 550 -4.03 13.59 -11.63
N HIS A 551 -4.89 14.56 -11.86
CA HIS A 551 -5.20 15.10 -13.17
C HIS A 551 -4.61 16.49 -13.31
N PHE A 552 -3.75 16.69 -14.32
CA PHE A 552 -3.11 17.95 -14.66
C PHE A 552 -3.45 18.29 -16.12
N PRO A 553 -4.50 19.08 -16.37
CA PRO A 553 -5.01 19.32 -17.72
C PRO A 553 -4.03 20.11 -18.61
N ASP A 554 -3.15 20.92 -18.02
CA ASP A 554 -2.22 21.77 -18.73
C ASP A 554 -0.85 21.13 -19.00
N VAL A 555 -0.62 19.90 -18.52
CA VAL A 555 0.61 19.16 -18.81
C VAL A 555 0.53 18.60 -20.23
N THR A 556 1.36 19.15 -21.11
CA THR A 556 1.43 18.74 -22.52
C THR A 556 2.75 18.04 -22.87
N LEU A 557 3.81 18.23 -22.07
CA LEU A 557 5.07 17.51 -22.23
C LEU A 557 5.38 16.72 -20.97
N VAL A 558 5.70 15.43 -21.16
CA VAL A 558 6.18 14.56 -20.09
C VAL A 558 7.52 13.95 -20.50
N GLY A 559 8.57 14.22 -19.72
CA GLY A 559 9.91 13.66 -19.91
C GLY A 559 10.21 12.55 -18.89
N LEU A 560 10.64 11.37 -19.37
CA LEU A 560 11.19 10.31 -18.52
C LEU A 560 12.71 10.33 -18.64
N LEU A 561 13.35 10.52 -17.50
CA LEU A 561 14.79 10.52 -17.36
C LEU A 561 15.25 9.23 -16.69
N ASP A 562 16.46 8.76 -17.02
CA ASP A 562 17.09 7.60 -16.38
C ASP A 562 16.28 6.29 -16.51
N VAL A 563 15.93 5.92 -17.75
CA VAL A 563 15.23 4.65 -18.02
C VAL A 563 16.18 3.45 -18.11
N ASP A 564 17.44 3.69 -18.43
CA ASP A 564 18.44 2.64 -18.71
C ASP A 564 18.72 1.76 -17.49
N GLY A 565 18.70 2.36 -16.28
CA GLY A 565 18.85 1.59 -15.03
C GLY A 565 17.81 0.49 -14.85
N ALA A 566 16.62 0.64 -15.42
CA ALA A 566 15.59 -0.38 -15.39
C ALA A 566 15.80 -1.45 -16.48
N LEU A 567 16.33 -1.07 -17.64
CA LEU A 567 16.61 -2.00 -18.75
C LEU A 567 17.67 -3.03 -18.37
N PHE A 568 18.67 -2.57 -17.61
CA PHE A 568 19.85 -3.37 -17.24
C PHE A 568 19.89 -3.75 -15.76
N SER A 569 18.72 -3.89 -15.15
CA SER A 569 18.59 -4.31 -13.75
C SER A 569 18.69 -5.83 -13.61
N ALA A 570 19.34 -6.30 -12.54
CA ALA A 570 19.32 -7.71 -12.14
C ALA A 570 17.94 -8.18 -11.58
N ASP A 571 17.05 -7.25 -11.25
CA ASP A 571 15.69 -7.57 -10.83
C ASP A 571 14.81 -7.85 -12.07
N PHE A 572 14.40 -9.09 -12.26
CA PHE A 572 13.54 -9.50 -13.38
C PHE A 572 12.20 -8.74 -13.45
N ARG A 573 11.80 -8.09 -12.35
CA ARG A 573 10.60 -7.25 -12.28
C ARG A 573 10.83 -5.82 -12.74
N ALA A 574 12.08 -5.44 -12.98
CA ALA A 574 12.43 -4.06 -13.36
C ALA A 574 11.77 -3.62 -14.65
N ALA A 575 11.78 -4.49 -15.66
CA ALA A 575 11.11 -4.26 -16.95
C ALA A 575 9.60 -4.02 -16.80
N GLU A 576 8.92 -4.83 -15.97
CA GLU A 576 7.50 -4.67 -15.65
C GLU A 576 7.23 -3.33 -14.95
N LYS A 577 8.03 -2.98 -13.94
CA LYS A 577 7.90 -1.71 -13.21
C LYS A 577 8.13 -0.51 -14.12
N LEU A 578 9.09 -0.59 -15.04
CA LEU A 578 9.33 0.44 -16.06
C LEU A 578 8.13 0.58 -17.00
N ALA A 579 7.62 -0.51 -17.51
CA ALA A 579 6.48 -0.53 -18.42
C ALA A 579 5.21 0.05 -17.76
N GLN A 580 4.96 -0.30 -16.50
CA GLN A 580 3.86 0.25 -15.70
C GLN A 580 4.02 1.75 -15.48
N LEU A 581 5.20 2.20 -15.05
CA LEU A 581 5.49 3.63 -14.85
C LEU A 581 5.35 4.40 -16.16
N TYR A 582 5.95 3.92 -17.23
CA TYR A 582 5.86 4.55 -18.55
C TYR A 582 4.41 4.74 -18.99
N THR A 583 3.61 3.69 -18.94
CA THR A 583 2.20 3.73 -19.37
C THR A 583 1.36 4.68 -18.51
N GLN A 584 1.60 4.71 -17.20
CA GLN A 584 0.92 5.64 -16.30
C GLN A 584 1.27 7.09 -16.60
N VAL A 585 2.56 7.35 -16.83
CA VAL A 585 3.11 8.67 -17.11
C VAL A 585 2.67 9.15 -18.50
N ALA A 586 2.72 8.27 -19.51
CA ALA A 586 2.22 8.57 -20.85
C ALA A 586 0.73 8.93 -20.85
N GLY A 587 -0.04 8.30 -19.95
CA GLY A 587 -1.44 8.65 -19.74
C GLY A 587 -1.67 10.01 -19.07
N ARG A 588 -0.63 10.79 -18.68
CA ARG A 588 -0.77 12.14 -18.09
C ARG A 588 -0.69 13.27 -19.12
N ALA A 589 0.04 13.06 -20.20
CA ALA A 589 0.17 14.04 -21.27
C ALA A 589 -1.11 14.13 -22.11
N GLY A 590 -1.55 15.34 -22.45
CA GLY A 590 -2.62 15.57 -23.44
C GLY A 590 -4.02 15.08 -23.04
N ARG A 591 -4.43 15.29 -21.80
CA ARG A 591 -5.73 14.82 -21.28
C ARG A 591 -6.94 15.71 -21.56
N ALA A 592 -6.71 16.89 -22.14
CA ALA A 592 -7.79 17.80 -22.54
C ALA A 592 -7.82 17.92 -24.06
N SER A 593 -8.18 19.05 -24.60
CA SER A 593 -8.13 19.36 -26.03
C SER A 593 -6.72 19.56 -26.60
N LYS A 594 -5.68 19.56 -25.74
CA LYS A 594 -4.29 19.83 -26.14
C LYS A 594 -3.56 18.52 -26.47
N PRO A 595 -2.84 18.44 -27.61
CA PRO A 595 -2.02 17.26 -27.91
C PRO A 595 -0.87 17.12 -26.91
N GLY A 596 -0.61 15.90 -26.49
CA GLY A 596 0.46 15.56 -25.54
C GLY A 596 1.69 14.99 -26.22
N LEU A 597 2.86 15.23 -25.64
CA LEU A 597 4.14 14.64 -26.03
C LEU A 597 4.76 13.92 -24.83
N VAL A 598 5.19 12.68 -25.03
CA VAL A 598 5.95 11.88 -24.05
C VAL A 598 7.33 11.62 -24.63
N VAL A 599 8.35 11.97 -23.90
CA VAL A 599 9.74 11.86 -24.30
C VAL A 599 10.49 10.95 -23.34
N LEU A 600 11.14 9.90 -23.86
CA LEU A 600 12.06 9.07 -23.11
C LEU A 600 13.49 9.42 -23.53
N GLN A 601 14.40 9.55 -22.58
CA GLN A 601 15.82 9.65 -22.85
C GLN A 601 16.51 8.32 -22.54
N SER A 602 17.25 7.77 -23.50
CA SER A 602 17.95 6.49 -23.33
C SER A 602 19.25 6.45 -24.13
N HIS A 603 20.27 5.77 -23.59
CA HIS A 603 21.47 5.39 -24.34
C HIS A 603 21.19 4.18 -25.28
N HIS A 604 20.00 3.58 -25.16
CA HIS A 604 19.60 2.39 -25.93
C HIS A 604 18.21 2.59 -26.56
N PRO A 605 18.05 3.59 -27.44
CA PRO A 605 16.76 3.88 -28.08
C PRO A 605 16.23 2.69 -28.89
N GLU A 606 17.13 1.85 -29.40
CA GLU A 606 16.85 0.63 -30.17
C GLU A 606 16.41 -0.57 -29.31
N HIS A 607 16.48 -0.46 -27.98
CA HIS A 607 16.16 -1.58 -27.10
C HIS A 607 14.73 -2.08 -27.32
N ALA A 608 14.59 -3.40 -27.56
CA ALA A 608 13.33 -4.04 -27.94
C ALA A 608 12.15 -3.68 -27.00
N LEU A 609 12.39 -3.64 -25.69
CA LEU A 609 11.39 -3.28 -24.69
C LEU A 609 10.88 -1.84 -24.89
N LEU A 610 11.77 -0.88 -25.12
CA LEU A 610 11.37 0.54 -25.31
C LEU A 610 10.59 0.70 -26.61
N GLN A 611 11.05 0.07 -27.69
CA GLN A 611 10.37 0.07 -28.98
C GLN A 611 8.97 -0.56 -28.86
N ASP A 612 8.87 -1.71 -28.19
CA ASP A 612 7.60 -2.41 -28.01
C ASP A 612 6.60 -1.57 -27.19
N LEU A 613 7.04 -0.99 -26.07
CA LEU A 613 6.18 -0.13 -25.24
C LEU A 613 5.67 1.10 -25.99
N THR A 614 6.51 1.72 -26.79
CA THR A 614 6.14 2.95 -27.53
C THR A 614 5.25 2.68 -28.73
N GLN A 615 5.41 1.53 -29.39
CA GLN A 615 4.66 1.19 -30.60
C GLN A 615 3.38 0.37 -30.29
N ASN A 616 3.47 -0.62 -29.40
CA ASN A 616 2.42 -1.60 -29.16
C ASN A 616 1.75 -1.48 -27.79
N GLY A 617 2.34 -0.72 -26.86
CA GLY A 617 1.80 -0.45 -25.54
C GLY A 617 1.95 -1.61 -24.55
N TYR A 618 1.35 -1.40 -23.35
CA TYR A 618 1.52 -2.30 -22.20
C TYR A 618 1.02 -3.72 -22.44
N GLY A 619 -0.09 -3.90 -23.15
CA GLY A 619 -0.68 -5.22 -23.38
C GLY A 619 0.27 -6.17 -24.13
N HIS A 620 0.90 -5.69 -25.20
CA HIS A 620 1.86 -6.47 -25.98
C HIS A 620 3.15 -6.77 -25.20
N PHE A 621 3.67 -5.75 -24.48
CA PHE A 621 4.78 -5.95 -23.54
C PHE A 621 4.46 -7.08 -22.54
N ALA A 622 3.28 -7.06 -21.91
CA ALA A 622 2.89 -8.05 -20.92
C ALA A 622 2.81 -9.47 -21.51
N ASP A 623 2.38 -9.59 -22.77
CA ASP A 623 2.38 -10.87 -23.49
C ASP A 623 3.79 -11.44 -23.70
N THR A 624 4.70 -10.58 -24.13
CA THR A 624 6.12 -10.94 -24.34
C THR A 624 6.78 -11.31 -23.02
N ALA A 625 6.60 -10.47 -21.99
CA ALA A 625 7.17 -10.70 -20.67
C ALA A 625 6.64 -11.98 -20.00
N LEU A 626 5.37 -12.33 -20.18
CA LEU A 626 4.83 -13.60 -19.67
C LEU A 626 5.42 -14.81 -20.39
N LYS A 627 5.67 -14.74 -21.70
CA LYS A 627 6.35 -15.81 -22.45
C LYS A 627 7.78 -16.02 -21.94
N GLU A 628 8.54 -14.94 -21.76
CA GLU A 628 9.91 -14.98 -21.23
C GLU A 628 9.94 -15.57 -19.82
N ARG A 629 9.07 -15.11 -18.91
CA ARG A 629 8.99 -15.63 -17.54
C ARG A 629 8.61 -17.12 -17.50
N ARG A 630 7.79 -17.59 -18.44
CA ARG A 630 7.46 -19.02 -18.57
C ARG A 630 8.69 -19.83 -18.96
N LEU A 631 9.46 -19.37 -19.94
CA LEU A 631 10.68 -20.05 -20.39
C LEU A 631 11.73 -20.12 -19.28
N LEU A 632 11.85 -19.05 -18.50
CA LEU A 632 12.84 -18.94 -17.42
C LEU A 632 12.33 -19.50 -16.07
N GLY A 633 11.10 -20.00 -15.99
CA GLY A 633 10.52 -20.51 -14.75
C GLY A 633 10.41 -19.44 -13.65
N LEU A 634 10.14 -18.19 -14.02
CA LEU A 634 9.98 -17.07 -13.08
C LEU A 634 8.50 -16.86 -12.72
N PRO A 635 8.17 -16.20 -11.59
CA PRO A 635 6.79 -15.84 -11.28
C PRO A 635 6.09 -15.08 -12.42
N PRO A 636 4.85 -15.43 -12.77
CA PRO A 636 3.88 -16.26 -12.03
C PRO A 636 3.95 -17.78 -12.28
N PHE A 637 4.96 -18.29 -13.00
CA PHE A 637 5.10 -19.72 -13.32
C PHE A 637 5.93 -20.49 -12.29
N SER A 638 6.41 -19.81 -11.25
CA SER A 638 7.04 -20.39 -10.07
C SER A 638 6.67 -19.59 -8.84
N TYR A 639 6.99 -20.14 -7.67
CA TYR A 639 6.77 -19.55 -6.36
C TYR A 639 8.12 -19.35 -5.68
N GLN A 640 8.24 -18.28 -4.89
CA GLN A 640 9.51 -17.89 -4.30
C GLN A 640 9.39 -17.63 -2.80
N GLY A 641 10.42 -18.03 -2.05
CA GLY A 641 10.68 -17.61 -0.68
C GLY A 641 12.08 -17.04 -0.57
N LEU A 642 12.22 -15.84 -0.04
CA LEU A 642 13.48 -15.13 0.08
C LEU A 642 13.87 -14.98 1.54
N PHE A 643 14.89 -15.70 1.98
CA PHE A 643 15.52 -15.47 3.27
C PHE A 643 16.45 -14.26 3.18
N ARG A 644 16.24 -13.30 4.05
CA ARG A 644 17.10 -12.13 4.24
C ARG A 644 17.74 -12.23 5.60
N ALA A 645 19.06 -12.02 5.69
CA ALA A 645 19.79 -12.06 6.94
C ALA A 645 20.70 -10.83 7.07
N GLU A 646 20.87 -10.35 8.30
CA GLU A 646 21.77 -9.23 8.61
C GLU A 646 22.47 -9.45 9.96
N ALA A 647 23.76 -9.10 10.03
CA ALA A 647 24.56 -9.09 11.25
C ALA A 647 25.65 -8.03 11.17
N ASN A 648 26.39 -7.84 12.29
CA ASN A 648 27.51 -6.90 12.35
C ASN A 648 28.75 -7.43 11.59
N GLY A 649 28.94 -8.75 11.55
CA GLY A 649 30.02 -9.41 10.80
C GLY A 649 29.51 -9.99 9.48
N ARG A 650 30.29 -9.83 8.39
CA ARG A 650 29.98 -10.41 7.09
C ARG A 650 29.97 -11.94 7.13
N ASP A 651 31.02 -12.50 7.74
CA ASP A 651 31.18 -13.96 7.82
C ASP A 651 30.07 -14.63 8.64
N GLU A 652 29.55 -13.95 9.66
CA GLU A 652 28.42 -14.46 10.46
C GLU A 652 27.18 -14.67 9.59
N VAL A 653 26.84 -13.69 8.73
CA VAL A 653 25.69 -13.79 7.83
C VAL A 653 25.93 -14.84 6.76
N GLN A 654 27.14 -14.87 6.18
CA GLN A 654 27.49 -15.82 5.13
C GLN A 654 27.44 -17.27 5.62
N LEU A 655 28.06 -17.56 6.78
CA LEU A 655 28.05 -18.90 7.37
C LEU A 655 26.63 -19.35 7.74
N PHE A 656 25.83 -18.43 8.32
CA PHE A 656 24.44 -18.72 8.68
C PHE A 656 23.61 -19.11 7.43
N LEU A 657 23.66 -18.31 6.35
CA LEU A 657 22.90 -18.59 5.14
C LEU A 657 23.47 -19.77 4.34
N ALA A 658 24.79 -20.01 4.37
CA ALA A 658 25.38 -21.19 3.77
C ALA A 658 24.91 -22.46 4.46
N ARG A 659 24.94 -22.51 5.81
CA ARG A 659 24.36 -23.61 6.60
C ARG A 659 22.88 -23.84 6.26
N LEU A 660 22.09 -22.75 6.15
CA LEU A 660 20.70 -22.84 5.78
C LEU A 660 20.53 -23.43 4.37
N ALA A 661 21.34 -22.98 3.41
CA ALA A 661 21.31 -23.49 2.04
C ALA A 661 21.59 -25.01 1.98
N ASP A 662 22.61 -25.47 2.72
CA ASP A 662 22.96 -26.88 2.77
C ASP A 662 21.86 -27.69 3.47
N THR A 663 21.26 -27.16 4.54
CA THR A 663 20.12 -27.78 5.23
C THR A 663 18.93 -27.92 4.28
N LEU A 664 18.57 -26.87 3.54
CA LEU A 664 17.48 -26.90 2.55
C LEU A 664 17.74 -27.90 1.42
N ARG A 665 18.97 -27.98 0.89
CA ARG A 665 19.36 -28.94 -0.16
C ARG A 665 19.29 -30.36 0.34
N SER A 666 19.65 -30.61 1.61
CA SER A 666 19.59 -31.96 2.21
C SER A 666 18.19 -32.51 2.38
N ALA A 667 17.18 -31.65 2.44
CA ALA A 667 15.78 -32.03 2.60
C ALA A 667 15.15 -32.72 1.38
N ARG A 668 15.87 -32.81 0.26
CA ARG A 668 15.54 -33.57 -0.97
C ARG A 668 14.18 -33.25 -1.58
N TYR A 669 13.90 -31.97 -1.81
CA TYR A 669 12.79 -31.50 -2.65
C TYR A 669 13.30 -31.28 -4.09
N PRO A 670 13.25 -32.26 -5.00
CA PRO A 670 14.01 -32.22 -6.27
C PRO A 670 13.58 -31.11 -7.22
N GLN A 671 12.37 -30.60 -7.07
CA GLN A 671 11.84 -29.49 -7.88
C GLN A 671 12.09 -28.11 -7.28
N VAL A 672 12.68 -28.03 -6.09
CA VAL A 672 12.96 -26.74 -5.41
C VAL A 672 14.43 -26.41 -5.54
N GLN A 673 14.68 -25.24 -6.11
CA GLN A 673 16.03 -24.69 -6.27
C GLN A 673 16.37 -23.79 -5.08
N VAL A 674 17.61 -23.89 -4.61
CA VAL A 674 18.19 -23.06 -3.55
C VAL A 674 19.33 -22.25 -4.13
N LEU A 675 19.11 -20.94 -4.32
CA LEU A 675 20.00 -20.03 -5.03
C LEU A 675 20.64 -19.05 -4.04
N GLY A 676 21.96 -19.00 -4.03
CA GLY A 676 22.75 -18.21 -3.08
C GLY A 676 23.45 -19.08 -2.02
N PRO A 677 23.94 -18.49 -0.88
CA PRO A 677 23.74 -17.08 -0.47
C PRO A 677 24.45 -16.06 -1.36
N ILE A 678 23.83 -14.90 -1.56
CA ILE A 678 24.41 -13.76 -2.28
C ILE A 678 24.30 -12.48 -1.45
N SER A 679 25.22 -11.53 -1.68
CA SER A 679 25.15 -10.23 -1.03
C SER A 679 23.87 -9.48 -1.44
N GLY A 680 23.26 -8.78 -0.49
CA GLY A 680 22.15 -7.87 -0.80
C GLY A 680 22.63 -6.72 -1.69
N PHE A 681 21.71 -6.11 -2.45
CA PHE A 681 21.99 -4.93 -3.28
C PHE A 681 22.78 -3.85 -2.53
N MET A 682 22.36 -3.56 -1.31
CA MET A 682 23.11 -2.75 -0.36
C MET A 682 23.77 -3.68 0.64
N GLU A 683 25.01 -4.11 0.33
CA GLU A 683 25.75 -5.08 1.14
C GLU A 683 25.88 -4.66 2.61
N ARG A 684 25.98 -3.34 2.88
CA ARG A 684 26.07 -2.79 4.23
C ARG A 684 25.08 -1.65 4.41
N LYS A 685 24.20 -1.75 5.41
CA LYS A 685 23.22 -0.70 5.77
C LYS A 685 23.21 -0.52 7.29
N ALA A 686 23.33 0.73 7.75
CA ALA A 686 23.35 1.06 9.19
C ALA A 686 24.35 0.21 9.99
N GLY A 687 25.54 -0.02 9.42
CA GLY A 687 26.60 -0.81 10.05
C GLY A 687 26.50 -2.32 9.91
N LYS A 688 25.37 -2.86 9.45
CA LYS A 688 25.12 -4.30 9.30
C LYS A 688 25.35 -4.80 7.88
N PHE A 689 25.98 -5.95 7.76
CA PHE A 689 26.08 -6.69 6.49
C PHE A 689 24.79 -7.44 6.21
N ARG A 690 24.39 -7.48 4.95
CA ARG A 690 23.11 -8.04 4.49
C ARG A 690 23.37 -9.02 3.34
N MET A 691 22.81 -10.23 3.49
CA MET A 691 22.82 -11.25 2.46
C MET A 691 21.45 -11.90 2.33
N GLN A 692 21.26 -12.63 1.26
CA GLN A 692 20.00 -13.27 0.94
C GLN A 692 20.17 -14.65 0.31
N LEU A 693 19.16 -15.49 0.51
CA LEU A 693 19.07 -16.84 -0.05
C LEU A 693 17.67 -17.01 -0.66
N LEU A 694 17.61 -17.25 -1.98
CA LEU A 694 16.35 -17.45 -2.69
C LEU A 694 16.03 -18.94 -2.80
N VAL A 695 14.81 -19.30 -2.47
CA VAL A 695 14.27 -20.66 -2.63
C VAL A 695 13.11 -20.58 -3.61
N GLN A 696 13.16 -21.34 -4.71
CA GLN A 696 12.18 -21.25 -5.79
C GLN A 696 11.73 -22.65 -6.23
N GLY A 697 10.44 -22.78 -6.54
CA GLY A 697 9.89 -24.02 -7.09
C GLY A 697 8.66 -23.80 -7.96
N PRO A 698 8.37 -24.71 -8.91
CA PRO A 698 7.23 -24.60 -9.82
C PRO A 698 5.89 -24.84 -9.11
N ASN A 699 5.90 -25.51 -7.96
CA ASN A 699 4.71 -25.86 -7.21
C ASN A 699 4.74 -25.25 -5.81
N ARG A 700 3.61 -24.63 -5.41
CA ARG A 700 3.48 -23.95 -4.12
C ARG A 700 3.56 -24.89 -2.92
N ALA A 701 2.88 -26.05 -2.96
CA ALA A 701 2.77 -26.92 -1.80
C ALA A 701 4.13 -27.50 -1.33
N PRO A 702 4.99 -28.07 -2.22
CA PRO A 702 6.33 -28.52 -1.82
C PRO A 702 7.21 -27.39 -1.30
N LEU A 703 7.14 -26.22 -1.92
CA LEU A 703 7.90 -25.04 -1.47
C LEU A 703 7.44 -24.61 -0.05
N ALA A 704 6.13 -24.51 0.17
CA ALA A 704 5.58 -24.10 1.46
C ALA A 704 5.95 -25.11 2.58
N GLN A 705 5.91 -26.40 2.30
CA GLN A 705 6.32 -27.46 3.23
C GLN A 705 7.81 -27.36 3.60
N LEU A 706 8.66 -27.15 2.59
CA LEU A 706 10.10 -26.97 2.81
C LEU A 706 10.40 -25.74 3.64
N LEU A 707 9.73 -24.61 3.35
CA LEU A 707 9.91 -23.35 4.07
C LEU A 707 9.38 -23.43 5.51
N ASP A 708 8.24 -24.07 5.74
CA ASP A 708 7.70 -24.31 7.07
C ASP A 708 8.65 -25.16 7.92
N TRP A 709 9.18 -26.24 7.34
CA TRP A 709 10.20 -27.06 7.99
C TRP A 709 11.47 -26.26 8.30
N ALA A 710 12.00 -25.51 7.33
CA ALA A 710 13.22 -24.72 7.51
C ALA A 710 13.07 -23.67 8.62
N VAL A 711 11.91 -23.03 8.71
CA VAL A 711 11.63 -22.03 9.74
C VAL A 711 11.60 -22.66 11.14
N LYS A 712 11.04 -23.87 11.27
CA LYS A 712 11.04 -24.63 12.54
C LYS A 712 12.45 -25.07 12.95
N GLU A 713 13.26 -25.50 11.98
CA GLU A 713 14.68 -25.81 12.23
C GLU A 713 15.45 -24.58 12.73
N LEU A 714 15.25 -23.41 12.09
CA LEU A 714 15.92 -22.16 12.47
C LEU A 714 15.60 -21.71 13.90
N ASP A 715 14.42 -22.00 14.43
CA ASP A 715 14.06 -21.70 15.82
C ASP A 715 14.99 -22.39 16.84
N GLY A 716 15.59 -23.53 16.47
CA GLY A 716 16.57 -24.27 17.29
C GLY A 716 18.03 -23.82 17.13
N TRP A 717 18.32 -22.92 16.18
CA TRP A 717 19.73 -22.56 15.90
C TRP A 717 20.23 -21.46 16.83
N PRO A 718 21.39 -21.67 17.49
CA PRO A 718 21.96 -20.64 18.38
C PRO A 718 22.39 -19.37 17.65
N GLU A 719 22.71 -19.45 16.35
CA GLU A 719 23.12 -18.34 15.51
C GLU A 719 22.02 -17.28 15.32
N THR A 720 20.74 -17.66 15.44
CA THR A 720 19.59 -16.77 15.36
C THR A 720 19.58 -15.68 16.44
N LYS A 721 20.36 -15.85 17.49
CA LYS A 721 20.58 -14.83 18.54
C LYS A 721 21.49 -13.68 18.06
N LYS A 722 22.37 -13.93 17.09
CA LYS A 722 23.35 -12.96 16.56
C LYS A 722 22.99 -12.45 15.17
N VAL A 723 22.39 -13.31 14.35
CA VAL A 723 21.97 -13.02 12.98
C VAL A 723 20.48 -12.73 12.98
N ARG A 724 20.09 -11.51 12.66
CA ARG A 724 18.69 -11.17 12.42
C ARG A 724 18.30 -11.67 11.04
N TRP A 725 17.29 -12.49 11.00
CA TRP A 725 16.78 -13.05 9.74
C TRP A 725 15.26 -12.86 9.57
N GLY A 726 14.79 -13.01 8.36
CA GLY A 726 13.37 -13.02 8.04
C GLY A 726 13.12 -13.67 6.70
N LEU A 727 11.93 -14.25 6.55
CA LEU A 727 11.46 -14.89 5.32
C LEU A 727 10.43 -13.97 4.64
N ASP A 728 10.60 -13.79 3.34
CA ASP A 728 9.69 -13.06 2.48
C ASP A 728 9.10 -14.01 1.45
N ILE A 729 7.82 -14.33 1.59
CA ILE A 729 7.08 -15.17 0.66
C ILE A 729 6.56 -14.31 -0.49
N ASP A 730 6.72 -14.79 -1.71
CA ASP A 730 6.38 -14.07 -2.96
C ASP A 730 6.96 -12.64 -2.96
N PRO A 731 8.30 -12.49 -2.92
CA PRO A 731 8.95 -11.19 -2.87
C PRO A 731 8.64 -10.37 -4.13
N THR A 732 8.35 -9.08 -3.96
CA THR A 732 8.16 -8.13 -5.07
C THR A 732 9.44 -7.39 -5.42
N GLU A 733 10.46 -7.53 -4.60
CA GLU A 733 11.80 -6.96 -4.78
C GLU A 733 12.83 -7.98 -4.31
N LEU A 734 13.81 -8.26 -5.15
CA LEU A 734 14.93 -9.14 -4.82
C LEU A 734 16.14 -8.37 -4.24
N ASN A 735 15.99 -7.06 -4.01
CA ASN A 735 17.05 -6.14 -3.61
C ASN A 735 17.11 -5.92 -2.09
#